data_0d105cb9110fa06be455d771b017a573
#
_entry.id   0d105cb9110fa06be455d771b017a573
#
_cell.length_a   1.000
_cell.length_b   1.000
_cell.length_c   1.000
_cell.angle_alpha   90.00
_cell.angle_beta   90.00
_cell.angle_gamma   90.00
#
_symmetry.space_group_name_H-M   'P 1'
#
loop_
_entity.id
_entity.type
_entity.pdbx_description
1 polymer ?
#
loop_
_entity_poly.entity_id
_entity_poly.type
_entity_poly.pdbx_seq_one_letter_code
_entity_poly.pdbx_strand_id
1 'polypeptide(L)'
;MKRTFTLIPALLLLPFLANSAGAAASSSVYVSADDPVPAYADADSVRTLESVSVHASRTAMSLGASARIVTVMDSVAIASIPAKTVNDLLKQIAGVDVRQRGPMGMQTDISMRGGTSDQIAILLNGINISDPQTGHNAADFPVSLSQIERIEVLEGPASRVYGTSSLVGAVNVVTKKPDSNSVSAQVEGGSFGTFNTDLAYSYSAGRFGLLASVGTVRSDGYSRNLEGGLNSDYSGQKYFLLSEYDAPLFNLTFQGGFSVRDFGSNTFYSSKFDDQFEHTRKGTLSIKGETKGKVFRFKPSVYWNNAFDRFELFRGDASVVPFNYHRTNTFGSNLEFEVDTRAGVTSFGLEFRREGVVSTNLGEPLAEKVGEHYTNGLSRNHYNLYAEHSLILRRFTVSGGLCAVMNTATSKTFGLYPGIDMSFRFADGWKVYASYNSSFRLPTFTDLYYSVGGHKADPNLRPERMQSLEGGLKYYRPGLSAVLSVYYHHGSQMIDWIKDFRTDPDPVWQSVNHTVLNTLGEEVSVRIDLPVLVGNKDFPLESLNLSYSHIDQDKDLEEGVESMYALEYVRNKIVAEANLRLARKLFWNIAFRYVDRDGSYEKYDATVPTGTLMEYKPYSVLDSRLVWAWDWKGLKLYVEGQNLLNRTYYDYGNIPQPGIWLIGGLSCTIGL
;
A
#
# COMPACT_ATOMS: atom_id res chain seq x y z
N MET A 1 -15.61 -32.38 6.95
CA MET A 1 -14.43 -33.22 7.26
C MET A 1 -13.58 -32.48 8.29
N LYS A 2 -13.39 -33.05 9.48
CA LYS A 2 -12.55 -32.42 10.51
C LYS A 2 -11.10 -32.42 10.04
N ARG A 3 -10.57 -31.26 9.63
CA ARG A 3 -9.13 -31.09 9.38
C ARG A 3 -8.43 -30.82 10.70
N THR A 4 -7.47 -31.66 11.00
CA THR A 4 -6.60 -31.56 12.16
C THR A 4 -5.64 -30.39 11.95
N PHE A 5 -5.69 -29.39 12.81
CA PHE A 5 -4.77 -28.26 12.82
C PHE A 5 -3.35 -28.77 13.11
N THR A 6 -2.48 -28.66 12.12
CA THR A 6 -1.05 -28.89 12.33
C THR A 6 -0.41 -27.52 12.60
N LEU A 7 -0.33 -27.15 13.87
CA LEU A 7 0.54 -26.08 14.33
C LEU A 7 1.97 -26.46 14.00
N ILE A 8 2.58 -25.83 13.01
CA ILE A 8 4.02 -25.93 12.78
C ILE A 8 4.70 -25.14 13.89
N PRO A 9 5.51 -25.77 14.75
CA PRO A 9 6.13 -25.06 15.86
C PRO A 9 7.26 -24.16 15.34
N ALA A 10 7.00 -22.87 15.21
CA ALA A 10 8.00 -21.81 15.00
C ALA A 10 8.91 -21.60 16.25
N LEU A 11 9.09 -22.64 17.08
CA LEU A 11 9.72 -22.51 18.40
C LEU A 11 11.15 -23.07 18.46
N LEU A 12 11.89 -23.20 17.37
CA LEU A 12 13.20 -23.90 17.40
C LEU A 12 14.41 -23.01 17.07
N LEU A 13 14.36 -21.68 17.25
CA LEU A 13 15.55 -20.83 17.05
C LEU A 13 15.94 -19.93 18.23
N LEU A 14 15.49 -20.16 19.45
CA LEU A 14 15.77 -19.29 20.58
C LEU A 14 16.40 -19.94 21.84
N PRO A 15 17.46 -20.76 21.78
CA PRO A 15 18.19 -21.03 23.01
C PRO A 15 19.68 -20.65 23.04
N PHE A 16 20.17 -19.67 22.26
CA PHE A 16 21.64 -19.46 22.30
C PHE A 16 22.14 -18.03 22.66
N LEU A 17 21.32 -17.13 23.17
CA LEU A 17 21.82 -15.76 23.53
C LEU A 17 21.38 -15.25 24.91
N ALA A 18 21.35 -16.12 25.91
CA ALA A 18 21.20 -15.68 27.30
C ALA A 18 22.52 -15.92 28.05
N ASN A 19 23.42 -14.94 28.02
CA ASN A 19 24.34 -14.61 29.14
C ASN A 19 25.34 -13.52 28.73
N SER A 20 25.04 -12.29 29.11
CA SER A 20 26.04 -11.29 29.59
C SER A 20 25.28 -10.05 30.04
N ALA A 21 24.97 -10.01 31.35
CA ALA A 21 24.49 -8.80 32.02
C ALA A 21 25.68 -7.92 32.37
N GLY A 22 25.78 -6.77 31.71
CA GLY A 22 26.65 -5.66 32.09
C GLY A 22 25.80 -4.40 32.21
N ALA A 23 25.65 -3.90 33.43
CA ALA A 23 24.90 -2.70 33.74
C ALA A 23 25.54 -1.46 33.12
N ALA A 24 24.80 -0.70 32.32
CA ALA A 24 25.14 0.66 31.94
C ALA A 24 23.94 1.58 32.14
N ALA A 25 24.19 2.70 32.79
CA ALA A 25 23.21 3.67 33.26
C ALA A 25 22.48 4.37 32.09
N SER A 26 21.17 4.50 32.24
CA SER A 26 20.29 5.23 31.33
C SER A 26 20.40 6.74 31.53
N SER A 27 20.93 7.45 30.54
CA SER A 27 20.65 8.87 30.34
C SER A 27 19.68 9.03 29.17
N SER A 28 18.47 9.47 29.47
CA SER A 28 17.48 9.83 28.46
C SER A 28 17.88 11.15 27.77
N VAL A 29 18.35 11.05 26.54
CA VAL A 29 18.55 12.21 25.68
C VAL A 29 17.29 12.33 24.81
N TYR A 30 16.55 13.42 24.99
CA TYR A 30 15.55 13.88 24.04
C TYR A 30 16.28 14.38 22.80
N VAL A 31 16.16 13.69 21.68
CA VAL A 31 16.69 14.15 20.38
C VAL A 31 15.53 14.78 19.62
N SER A 32 15.73 16.04 19.24
CA SER A 32 14.85 16.83 18.37
C SER A 32 14.75 16.20 16.97
N ALA A 33 13.60 16.35 16.31
CA ALA A 33 13.28 15.76 15.01
C ALA A 33 13.98 16.44 13.80
N ASP A 34 15.01 17.26 14.02
CA ASP A 34 15.47 18.25 13.05
C ASP A 34 16.85 17.99 12.40
N ASP A 35 17.39 16.78 12.42
CA ASP A 35 18.67 16.51 11.76
C ASP A 35 18.50 15.91 10.35
N PRO A 36 19.13 16.49 9.31
CA PRO A 36 19.06 15.98 7.94
C PRO A 36 19.79 14.63 7.82
N VAL A 37 19.11 13.62 7.27
CA VAL A 37 19.68 12.29 7.05
C VAL A 37 20.43 12.25 5.72
N PRO A 38 21.76 12.03 5.69
CA PRO A 38 22.47 11.70 4.46
C PRO A 38 22.02 10.31 3.97
N ALA A 39 21.86 10.17 2.68
CA ALA A 39 21.37 8.96 1.99
C ALA A 39 22.37 7.78 1.96
N TYR A 40 23.16 7.61 2.89
CA TYR A 40 23.96 6.55 3.48
C TYR A 40 24.54 7.18 4.73
N ALA A 41 23.91 6.94 5.87
CA ALA A 41 24.21 7.63 7.11
C ALA A 41 25.67 7.44 7.54
N ASP A 42 26.30 8.54 7.92
CA ASP A 42 27.41 8.48 8.85
C ASP A 42 26.94 7.76 10.13
N ALA A 43 27.76 6.83 10.60
CA ALA A 43 27.44 5.85 11.63
C ALA A 43 27.13 6.42 13.04
N ASP A 44 26.95 7.72 13.20
CA ASP A 44 26.69 8.36 14.49
C ASP A 44 25.22 8.64 14.80
N SER A 45 24.29 8.39 13.84
CA SER A 45 22.86 8.52 14.08
C SER A 45 22.14 7.18 13.95
N VAL A 46 22.28 6.30 14.94
CA VAL A 46 21.40 5.11 15.06
C VAL A 46 20.00 5.59 15.44
N ARG A 47 19.20 5.96 14.45
CA ARG A 47 17.74 6.06 14.64
C ARG A 47 17.23 4.65 14.83
N THR A 48 16.91 4.27 16.05
CA THR A 48 16.17 3.02 16.29
C THR A 48 14.80 3.18 15.66
N LEU A 49 14.33 2.19 14.88
CA LEU A 49 12.97 2.15 14.31
C LEU A 49 11.88 2.46 15.36
N GLU A 50 12.12 2.14 16.63
CA GLU A 50 11.24 2.45 17.75
C GLU A 50 10.91 3.95 17.90
N SER A 51 11.78 4.84 17.48
CA SER A 51 11.61 6.31 17.60
C SER A 51 10.82 6.91 16.42
N VAL A 52 10.57 6.15 15.34
CA VAL A 52 9.83 6.63 14.17
C VAL A 52 8.38 6.90 14.58
N SER A 53 7.90 8.12 14.33
CA SER A 53 6.49 8.48 14.53
C SER A 53 5.63 7.88 13.43
N VAL A 54 4.61 7.13 13.79
CA VAL A 54 3.68 6.44 12.88
C VAL A 54 2.23 6.79 13.19
N HIS A 55 1.37 6.66 12.18
CA HIS A 55 -0.06 6.89 12.29
C HIS A 55 -0.83 5.56 12.48
N ALA A 56 -0.53 4.84 13.56
CA ALA A 56 -1.27 3.64 13.98
C ALA A 56 -2.58 3.95 14.72
N SER A 57 -2.72 5.18 15.16
CA SER A 57 -3.87 5.78 15.83
C SER A 57 -4.07 7.18 15.27
N ARG A 58 -5.17 7.85 15.60
CA ARG A 58 -5.39 9.27 15.20
C ARG A 58 -4.28 10.17 15.70
N THR A 59 -3.82 9.94 16.90
CA THR A 59 -2.62 10.60 17.42
C THR A 59 -1.38 9.88 16.92
N ALA A 60 -0.48 10.62 16.27
CA ALA A 60 0.84 10.07 15.90
C ALA A 60 1.61 9.65 17.16
N MET A 61 2.13 8.44 17.16
CA MET A 61 2.94 7.91 18.27
C MET A 61 4.17 7.19 17.73
N SER A 62 5.19 7.04 18.57
CA SER A 62 6.37 6.25 18.15
C SER A 62 5.98 4.80 17.89
N LEU A 63 6.64 4.17 16.94
CA LEU A 63 6.42 2.75 16.60
C LEU A 63 6.56 1.86 17.84
N GLY A 64 7.54 2.16 18.70
CA GLY A 64 7.73 1.46 19.98
C GLY A 64 6.59 1.65 20.97
N ALA A 65 5.86 2.76 20.95
CA ALA A 65 4.69 3.00 21.80
C ALA A 65 3.40 2.38 21.22
N SER A 66 3.33 2.19 19.90
CA SER A 66 2.15 1.64 19.25
C SER A 66 1.78 0.25 19.78
N ALA A 67 0.50 0.07 20.13
CA ALA A 67 -0.05 -1.23 20.45
C ALA A 67 -0.32 -2.09 19.20
N ARG A 68 -0.60 -1.47 18.03
CA ARG A 68 -0.86 -2.15 16.75
C ARG A 68 0.44 -2.43 15.98
N ILE A 69 0.34 -3.33 15.00
CA ILE A 69 1.41 -3.54 14.03
C ILE A 69 1.34 -2.44 12.97
N VAL A 70 2.48 -1.79 12.77
CA VAL A 70 2.74 -0.92 11.62
C VAL A 70 4.09 -1.34 11.06
N THR A 71 4.07 -1.80 9.82
CA THR A 71 5.31 -2.06 9.09
C THR A 71 5.78 -0.75 8.47
N VAL A 72 7.02 -0.37 8.77
CA VAL A 72 7.64 0.85 8.25
C VAL A 72 8.82 0.49 7.38
N MET A 73 8.79 0.95 6.13
CA MET A 73 9.92 0.91 5.21
C MET A 73 10.47 2.32 5.10
N ASP A 74 11.65 2.54 5.63
CA ASP A 74 12.33 3.85 5.67
C ASP A 74 13.04 4.17 4.33
N SER A 75 13.54 5.40 4.19
CA SER A 75 14.22 5.88 2.98
C SER A 75 15.49 5.08 2.64
N VAL A 76 16.15 4.48 3.62
CA VAL A 76 17.33 3.64 3.41
C VAL A 76 16.92 2.32 2.78
N ALA A 77 15.89 1.66 3.32
CA ALA A 77 15.34 0.43 2.75
C ALA A 77 14.78 0.70 1.33
N ILE A 78 14.03 1.80 1.14
CA ILE A 78 13.51 2.21 -0.18
C ILE A 78 14.63 2.38 -1.22
N ALA A 79 15.76 2.98 -0.82
CA ALA A 79 16.89 3.23 -1.71
C ALA A 79 17.71 1.97 -2.01
N SER A 80 17.69 0.95 -1.13
CA SER A 80 18.47 -0.28 -1.29
C SER A 80 17.77 -1.33 -2.15
N ILE A 81 16.45 -1.47 -2.02
CA ILE A 81 15.64 -2.47 -2.70
C ILE A 81 15.58 -2.18 -4.22
N PRO A 82 15.73 -3.21 -5.10
CA PRO A 82 15.55 -3.05 -6.54
C PRO A 82 14.06 -2.88 -6.90
N ALA A 83 13.55 -1.65 -6.76
CA ALA A 83 12.16 -1.30 -6.99
C ALA A 83 12.04 -0.11 -7.92
N LYS A 84 11.01 -0.09 -8.77
CA LYS A 84 10.67 1.03 -9.69
C LYS A 84 9.43 1.77 -9.24
N THR A 85 8.58 1.12 -8.50
CA THR A 85 7.30 1.67 -8.02
C THR A 85 7.11 1.37 -6.54
N VAL A 86 6.17 2.08 -5.90
CA VAL A 86 5.72 1.76 -4.54
C VAL A 86 5.21 0.32 -4.46
N ASN A 87 4.59 -0.18 -5.53
CA ASN A 87 4.06 -1.55 -5.59
C ASN A 87 5.18 -2.60 -5.45
N ASP A 88 6.35 -2.37 -6.07
CA ASP A 88 7.49 -3.28 -5.95
C ASP A 88 8.04 -3.31 -4.52
N LEU A 89 8.02 -2.16 -3.83
CA LEU A 89 8.40 -2.09 -2.41
C LEU A 89 7.39 -2.84 -1.52
N LEU A 90 6.10 -2.70 -1.78
CA LEU A 90 5.05 -3.39 -1.03
C LEU A 90 5.11 -4.92 -1.21
N LYS A 91 5.65 -5.43 -2.33
CA LYS A 91 5.93 -6.86 -2.51
C LYS A 91 6.90 -7.42 -1.48
N GLN A 92 7.73 -6.57 -0.86
CA GLN A 92 8.70 -6.96 0.17
C GLN A 92 8.09 -6.99 1.59
N ILE A 93 6.80 -6.80 1.75
CA ILE A 93 6.08 -6.92 3.02
C ILE A 93 5.28 -8.22 3.01
N ALA A 94 5.48 -9.10 4.00
CA ALA A 94 4.90 -10.44 3.99
C ALA A 94 3.36 -10.44 4.06
N GLY A 95 2.75 -9.59 4.89
CA GLY A 95 1.29 -9.46 5.04
C GLY A 95 0.59 -8.78 3.85
N VAL A 96 1.33 -8.26 2.87
CA VAL A 96 0.80 -7.56 1.71
C VAL A 96 0.91 -8.42 0.46
N ASP A 97 -0.19 -8.62 -0.23
CA ASP A 97 -0.23 -9.23 -1.57
C ASP A 97 -0.35 -8.12 -2.63
N VAL A 98 0.58 -8.11 -3.58
CA VAL A 98 0.60 -7.17 -4.69
C VAL A 98 0.52 -7.95 -5.98
N ARG A 99 -0.64 -7.91 -6.61
CA ARG A 99 -0.93 -8.56 -7.89
C ARG A 99 -0.79 -7.54 -9.01
N GLN A 100 0.18 -7.74 -9.88
CA GLN A 100 0.40 -6.88 -11.04
C GLN A 100 -0.01 -7.60 -12.31
N ARG A 101 -0.76 -6.91 -13.18
CA ARG A 101 -1.02 -7.39 -14.54
C ARG A 101 0.15 -7.10 -15.48
N GLY A 102 0.95 -6.07 -15.16
CA GLY A 102 2.18 -5.75 -15.88
C GLY A 102 3.18 -5.01 -15.01
N PRO A 103 4.44 -4.85 -15.45
CA PRO A 103 5.47 -4.14 -14.72
C PRO A 103 5.22 -2.63 -14.67
N MET A 104 6.11 -1.90 -14.00
CA MET A 104 6.10 -0.43 -13.89
C MET A 104 4.84 0.16 -13.25
N GLY A 105 4.09 -0.63 -12.47
CA GLY A 105 2.85 -0.18 -11.83
C GLY A 105 1.65 -0.08 -12.77
N MET A 106 1.73 -0.72 -13.94
CA MET A 106 0.52 -0.99 -14.74
C MET A 106 -0.44 -1.74 -13.86
N GLN A 107 -1.69 -1.50 -14.04
CA GLN A 107 -2.79 -2.02 -13.25
C GLN A 107 -2.40 -3.01 -12.13
N THR A 108 -2.53 -2.56 -10.88
CA THR A 108 -2.04 -3.27 -9.71
C THR A 108 -3.11 -3.34 -8.65
N ASP A 109 -3.39 -4.53 -8.17
CA ASP A 109 -4.23 -4.76 -7.01
C ASP A 109 -3.34 -5.00 -5.78
N ILE A 110 -3.53 -4.17 -4.76
CA ILE A 110 -2.88 -4.33 -3.46
C ILE A 110 -3.91 -4.88 -2.50
N SER A 111 -3.61 -5.99 -1.86
CA SER A 111 -4.44 -6.58 -0.82
C SER A 111 -3.61 -6.90 0.43
N MET A 112 -4.29 -7.07 1.56
CA MET A 112 -3.68 -7.43 2.83
C MET A 112 -4.49 -8.52 3.50
N ARG A 113 -3.79 -9.47 4.13
CA ARG A 113 -4.43 -10.48 5.01
C ARG A 113 -5.64 -11.16 4.38
N GLY A 114 -5.56 -11.46 3.09
CA GLY A 114 -6.61 -12.13 2.33
C GLY A 114 -7.80 -11.27 1.91
N GLY A 115 -7.74 -9.94 2.07
CA GLY A 115 -8.72 -9.00 1.54
C GLY A 115 -8.54 -8.69 0.05
N THR A 116 -9.27 -7.69 -0.46
CA THR A 116 -9.21 -7.22 -1.85
C THR A 116 -8.63 -5.80 -1.95
N SER A 117 -8.33 -5.34 -3.16
CA SER A 117 -7.77 -4.01 -3.41
C SER A 117 -8.70 -2.86 -3.03
N ASP A 118 -10.01 -3.08 -3.09
CA ASP A 118 -11.02 -2.08 -2.69
C ASP A 118 -11.13 -1.90 -1.17
N GLN A 119 -10.54 -2.80 -0.40
CA GLN A 119 -10.65 -2.89 1.06
C GLN A 119 -9.49 -2.22 1.80
N ILE A 120 -8.58 -1.56 1.08
CA ILE A 120 -7.39 -0.89 1.62
C ILE A 120 -7.47 0.61 1.37
N ALA A 121 -7.21 1.40 2.41
CA ALA A 121 -7.04 2.83 2.25
C ALA A 121 -5.63 3.14 1.72
N ILE A 122 -5.55 3.93 0.66
CA ILE A 122 -4.30 4.42 0.07
C ILE A 122 -4.16 5.90 0.38
N LEU A 123 -3.06 6.26 1.04
CA LEU A 123 -2.83 7.63 1.50
C LEU A 123 -1.50 8.18 0.98
N LEU A 124 -1.49 9.49 0.75
CA LEU A 124 -0.29 10.27 0.48
C LEU A 124 -0.18 11.38 1.53
N ASN A 125 0.85 11.34 2.38
CA ASN A 125 1.02 12.25 3.52
C ASN A 125 -0.23 12.33 4.43
N GLY A 126 -0.91 11.18 4.64
CA GLY A 126 -2.11 11.08 5.46
C GLY A 126 -3.41 11.52 4.77
N ILE A 127 -3.38 11.96 3.52
CA ILE A 127 -4.57 12.27 2.72
C ILE A 127 -5.00 11.04 1.94
N ASN A 128 -6.25 10.63 2.09
CA ASN A 128 -6.82 9.50 1.37
C ASN A 128 -6.97 9.83 -0.13
N ILE A 129 -6.25 9.08 -0.97
CA ILE A 129 -6.24 9.22 -2.43
C ILE A 129 -6.88 8.01 -3.14
N SER A 130 -7.58 7.13 -2.39
CA SER A 130 -8.30 5.99 -2.96
C SER A 130 -9.37 6.44 -3.95
N ASP A 131 -9.50 5.72 -5.05
CA ASP A 131 -10.51 5.97 -6.08
C ASP A 131 -11.83 5.30 -5.70
N PRO A 132 -12.98 6.01 -5.68
CA PRO A 132 -14.27 5.40 -5.38
C PRO A 132 -14.83 4.55 -6.54
N GLN A 133 -14.23 4.59 -7.73
CA GLN A 133 -14.63 3.76 -8.85
C GLN A 133 -14.19 2.31 -8.66
N THR A 134 -12.89 2.11 -8.36
CA THR A 134 -12.24 0.80 -8.26
C THR A 134 -10.92 0.87 -7.51
N GLY A 135 -10.51 -0.21 -6.85
CA GLY A 135 -9.21 -0.33 -6.20
C GLY A 135 -8.03 -0.54 -7.16
N HIS A 136 -8.28 -0.93 -8.41
CA HIS A 136 -7.22 -1.29 -9.37
C HIS A 136 -6.23 -0.16 -9.68
N ASN A 137 -6.68 1.08 -9.65
CA ASN A 137 -5.84 2.27 -9.92
C ASN A 137 -5.42 3.01 -8.64
N ALA A 138 -5.69 2.45 -7.47
CA ALA A 138 -5.41 3.09 -6.18
C ALA A 138 -3.93 3.34 -5.94
N ALA A 139 -3.08 2.44 -6.42
CA ALA A 139 -1.63 2.47 -6.21
C ALA A 139 -0.85 3.38 -7.17
N ASP A 140 -1.53 4.24 -7.93
CA ASP A 140 -0.88 5.26 -8.74
C ASP A 140 -0.52 6.48 -7.89
N PHE A 141 0.72 6.51 -7.40
CA PHE A 141 1.25 7.62 -6.63
C PHE A 141 1.90 8.64 -7.56
N PRO A 142 1.49 9.92 -7.52
CA PRO A 142 2.08 10.97 -8.35
C PRO A 142 3.42 11.47 -7.78
N VAL A 143 4.21 10.58 -7.19
CA VAL A 143 5.51 10.88 -6.56
C VAL A 143 6.52 9.81 -6.94
N SER A 144 7.77 10.22 -7.16
CA SER A 144 8.88 9.31 -7.44
C SER A 144 9.41 8.68 -6.15
N LEU A 145 9.97 7.46 -6.23
CA LEU A 145 10.54 6.77 -5.06
C LEU A 145 11.63 7.58 -4.37
N SER A 146 12.42 8.32 -5.13
CA SER A 146 13.50 9.19 -4.62
C SER A 146 12.99 10.29 -3.65
N GLN A 147 11.70 10.64 -3.73
CA GLN A 147 11.06 11.67 -2.90
C GLN A 147 10.26 11.09 -1.73
N ILE A 148 10.27 9.78 -1.55
CA ILE A 148 9.59 9.13 -0.43
C ILE A 148 10.54 9.06 0.77
N GLU A 149 10.07 9.51 1.93
CA GLU A 149 10.76 9.40 3.21
C GLU A 149 10.54 8.01 3.82
N ARG A 150 9.28 7.54 3.80
CA ARG A 150 8.91 6.22 4.29
C ARG A 150 7.55 5.78 3.76
N ILE A 151 7.32 4.47 3.84
CA ILE A 151 6.02 3.86 3.62
C ILE A 151 5.58 3.23 4.93
N GLU A 152 4.38 3.58 5.39
CA GLU A 152 3.74 3.02 6.57
C GLU A 152 2.62 2.09 6.13
N VAL A 153 2.65 0.84 6.57
CA VAL A 153 1.59 -0.14 6.31
C VAL A 153 0.94 -0.51 7.64
N LEU A 154 -0.29 -0.07 7.83
CA LEU A 154 -1.11 -0.44 8.98
C LEU A 154 -1.95 -1.65 8.60
N GLU A 155 -1.69 -2.76 9.24
CA GLU A 155 -2.34 -4.02 8.97
C GLU A 155 -3.57 -4.22 9.88
N GLY A 156 -4.63 -4.86 9.32
CA GLY A 156 -5.91 -5.06 9.99
C GLY A 156 -6.86 -3.85 9.97
N PRO A 157 -8.12 -4.02 10.42
CA PRO A 157 -9.18 -3.02 10.34
C PRO A 157 -8.78 -1.65 10.89
N ALA A 158 -8.96 -0.59 10.09
CA ALA A 158 -8.42 0.73 10.39
C ALA A 158 -9.43 1.89 10.24
N SER A 159 -10.75 1.63 10.15
CA SER A 159 -11.76 2.68 9.96
C SER A 159 -11.77 3.73 11.07
N ARG A 160 -11.41 3.36 12.29
CA ARG A 160 -11.25 4.28 13.42
C ARG A 160 -10.18 5.36 13.14
N VAL A 161 -9.13 4.99 12.39
CA VAL A 161 -7.99 5.88 12.08
C VAL A 161 -8.18 6.58 10.75
N TYR A 162 -8.56 5.85 9.70
CA TYR A 162 -8.54 6.33 8.31
C TYR A 162 -9.93 6.44 7.66
N GLY A 163 -11.01 6.14 8.40
CA GLY A 163 -12.38 6.21 7.86
C GLY A 163 -12.71 5.08 6.89
N THR A 164 -13.43 5.40 5.83
CA THR A 164 -13.87 4.43 4.81
C THR A 164 -12.71 3.84 4.01
N SER A 165 -12.93 2.71 3.36
CA SER A 165 -11.96 1.98 2.52
C SER A 165 -10.78 1.36 3.26
N SER A 166 -10.79 1.35 4.60
CA SER A 166 -9.73 0.75 5.42
C SER A 166 -10.22 -0.51 6.14
N LEU A 167 -10.89 -1.41 5.39
CA LEU A 167 -11.50 -2.63 5.93
C LEU A 167 -10.43 -3.58 6.47
N VAL A 168 -9.37 -3.82 5.71
CA VAL A 168 -8.28 -4.76 6.03
C VAL A 168 -6.94 -4.08 6.31
N GLY A 169 -6.84 -2.77 6.09
CA GLY A 169 -5.62 -2.01 6.36
C GLY A 169 -5.51 -0.69 5.61
N ALA A 170 -4.33 -0.10 5.72
CA ALA A 170 -3.98 1.14 5.03
C ALA A 170 -2.50 1.19 4.64
N VAL A 171 -2.20 1.82 3.51
CA VAL A 171 -0.85 2.16 3.06
C VAL A 171 -0.74 3.68 3.02
N ASN A 172 0.21 4.25 3.77
CA ASN A 172 0.49 5.67 3.79
C ASN A 172 1.90 5.92 3.25
N VAL A 173 1.99 6.58 2.11
CA VAL A 173 3.26 7.04 1.53
C VAL A 173 3.55 8.44 2.09
N VAL A 174 4.65 8.57 2.80
CA VAL A 174 5.11 9.82 3.40
C VAL A 174 6.29 10.34 2.60
N THR A 175 6.18 11.56 2.08
CA THR A 175 7.23 12.19 1.28
C THR A 175 8.28 12.88 2.15
N LYS A 176 9.46 13.09 1.59
CA LYS A 176 10.50 13.92 2.21
C LYS A 176 10.00 15.33 2.46
N LYS A 177 10.51 15.95 3.51
CA LYS A 177 10.27 17.35 3.79
C LYS A 177 11.27 18.23 3.04
N PRO A 178 10.88 19.47 2.68
CA PRO A 178 11.78 20.45 2.07
C PRO A 178 12.65 21.12 3.15
N ASP A 179 13.64 20.40 3.68
CA ASP A 179 14.50 20.81 4.78
C ASP A 179 15.91 21.24 4.35
N SER A 180 16.23 21.12 3.05
CA SER A 180 17.54 21.42 2.50
C SER A 180 17.43 22.10 1.13
N ASN A 181 18.49 22.83 0.76
CA ASN A 181 18.62 23.39 -0.59
C ASN A 181 19.39 22.41 -1.46
N SER A 182 18.69 21.72 -2.36
CA SER A 182 19.30 20.68 -3.18
C SER A 182 18.59 20.45 -4.51
N VAL A 183 19.33 19.94 -5.48
CA VAL A 183 18.82 19.36 -6.71
C VAL A 183 19.20 17.88 -6.76
N SER A 184 18.26 17.01 -7.01
CA SER A 184 18.52 15.60 -7.27
C SER A 184 18.07 15.22 -8.67
N ALA A 185 18.85 14.38 -9.34
CA ALA A 185 18.55 13.84 -10.66
C ALA A 185 18.87 12.36 -10.70
N GLN A 186 18.05 11.60 -11.42
CA GLN A 186 18.22 10.17 -11.68
C GLN A 186 17.90 9.86 -13.13
N VAL A 187 18.70 9.00 -13.75
CA VAL A 187 18.48 8.47 -15.11
C VAL A 187 18.74 6.98 -15.07
N GLU A 188 17.85 6.21 -15.71
CA GLU A 188 17.92 4.75 -15.77
C GLU A 188 17.63 4.28 -17.20
N GLY A 189 18.28 3.19 -17.60
CA GLY A 189 18.02 2.50 -18.85
C GLY A 189 18.24 1.00 -18.72
N GLY A 190 17.50 0.20 -19.50
CA GLY A 190 17.61 -1.24 -19.36
C GLY A 190 16.80 -2.07 -20.34
N SER A 191 16.51 -3.30 -19.93
CA SER A 191 15.76 -4.28 -20.72
C SER A 191 14.44 -3.74 -21.21
N PHE A 192 13.95 -4.24 -22.33
CA PHE A 192 12.65 -3.90 -22.94
C PHE A 192 12.48 -2.39 -23.24
N GLY A 193 13.55 -1.73 -23.69
CA GLY A 193 13.53 -0.31 -24.02
C GLY A 193 13.23 0.59 -22.82
N THR A 194 13.47 0.10 -21.60
CA THR A 194 13.23 0.88 -20.37
C THR A 194 14.09 2.14 -20.36
N PHE A 195 13.47 3.28 -20.13
CA PHE A 195 14.15 4.56 -19.92
C PHE A 195 13.34 5.40 -18.91
N ASN A 196 13.94 5.69 -17.77
CA ASN A 196 13.31 6.46 -16.69
C ASN A 196 14.17 7.67 -16.35
N THR A 197 13.52 8.77 -16.02
CA THR A 197 14.18 9.98 -15.51
C THR A 197 13.41 10.51 -14.32
N ASP A 198 14.14 11.10 -13.38
CA ASP A 198 13.58 11.79 -12.22
C ASP A 198 14.42 13.02 -11.91
N LEU A 199 13.75 14.15 -11.69
CA LEU A 199 14.37 15.41 -11.26
C LEU A 199 13.58 15.96 -10.10
N ALA A 200 14.28 16.37 -9.03
CA ALA A 200 13.65 17.06 -7.91
C ALA A 200 14.48 18.25 -7.45
N TYR A 201 13.77 19.25 -6.97
CA TYR A 201 14.31 20.46 -6.37
C TYR A 201 13.75 20.63 -4.98
N SER A 202 14.60 20.76 -3.96
CA SER A 202 14.26 21.11 -2.60
C SER A 202 14.82 22.47 -2.27
N TYR A 203 14.00 23.32 -1.68
CA TYR A 203 14.37 24.66 -1.22
C TYR A 203 13.87 24.89 0.19
N SER A 204 14.72 25.45 1.04
CA SER A 204 14.38 25.79 2.41
C SER A 204 14.97 27.17 2.75
N ALA A 205 14.13 28.11 3.14
CA ALA A 205 14.53 29.45 3.55
C ALA A 205 13.66 29.97 4.70
N GLY A 206 14.27 30.11 5.87
CA GLY A 206 13.58 30.60 7.06
C GLY A 206 12.42 29.70 7.47
N ARG A 207 11.19 30.15 7.25
CA ARG A 207 9.95 29.41 7.59
C ARG A 207 9.28 28.74 6.40
N PHE A 208 9.85 28.88 5.24
CA PHE A 208 9.28 28.36 4.00
C PHE A 208 10.10 27.24 3.43
N GLY A 209 9.46 26.14 3.08
CA GLY A 209 10.04 25.02 2.39
C GLY A 209 9.25 24.67 1.13
N LEU A 210 9.94 24.21 0.07
CA LEU A 210 9.37 23.78 -1.20
C LEU A 210 10.11 22.55 -1.71
N LEU A 211 9.37 21.50 -2.04
CA LEU A 211 9.82 20.32 -2.77
C LEU A 211 9.02 20.21 -4.07
N ALA A 212 9.69 20.18 -5.19
CA ALA A 212 9.09 19.97 -6.50
C ALA A 212 9.79 18.81 -7.21
N SER A 213 9.04 17.90 -7.82
CA SER A 213 9.63 16.82 -8.62
C SER A 213 8.86 16.54 -9.90
N VAL A 214 9.59 16.05 -10.91
CA VAL A 214 9.06 15.51 -12.16
C VAL A 214 9.77 14.20 -12.46
N GLY A 215 8.99 13.18 -12.81
CA GLY A 215 9.51 11.87 -13.21
C GLY A 215 8.86 11.41 -14.51
N THR A 216 9.63 10.70 -15.34
CA THR A 216 9.13 10.02 -16.54
C THR A 216 9.55 8.56 -16.51
N VAL A 217 8.70 7.69 -17.01
CA VAL A 217 8.99 6.27 -17.17
C VAL A 217 8.51 5.83 -18.55
N ARG A 218 9.29 4.96 -19.20
CA ARG A 218 8.96 4.39 -20.48
C ARG A 218 9.50 2.96 -20.59
N SER A 219 8.74 2.09 -21.27
CA SER A 219 9.19 0.75 -21.68
C SER A 219 8.47 0.35 -22.96
N ASP A 220 9.13 -0.39 -23.84
CA ASP A 220 8.49 -0.98 -25.02
C ASP A 220 7.67 -2.21 -24.67
N GLY A 221 7.79 -2.73 -23.41
CA GLY A 221 7.08 -3.91 -22.94
C GLY A 221 7.70 -5.22 -23.43
N TYR A 222 7.18 -6.34 -22.92
CA TYR A 222 7.72 -7.68 -23.18
C TYR A 222 6.69 -8.65 -23.76
N SER A 223 5.39 -8.32 -23.68
CA SER A 223 4.29 -9.17 -24.14
C SER A 223 3.81 -8.74 -25.53
N ARG A 224 3.44 -9.72 -26.36
CA ARG A 224 2.93 -9.51 -27.72
C ARG A 224 1.51 -10.02 -27.83
N ASN A 225 0.71 -9.33 -28.66
CA ASN A 225 -0.58 -9.80 -29.11
C ASN A 225 -0.47 -10.86 -30.22
N LEU A 226 -1.58 -11.45 -30.65
CA LEU A 226 -1.62 -12.47 -31.70
C LEU A 226 -1.11 -11.97 -33.07
N GLU A 227 -1.21 -10.68 -33.33
CA GLU A 227 -0.67 -10.06 -34.56
C GLU A 227 0.85 -9.84 -34.49
N GLY A 228 1.48 -10.12 -33.34
CA GLY A 228 2.91 -10.01 -33.12
C GLY A 228 3.37 -8.61 -32.72
N GLY A 229 2.47 -7.63 -32.54
CA GLY A 229 2.74 -6.31 -32.02
C GLY A 229 2.98 -6.34 -30.51
N LEU A 230 3.90 -5.50 -30.00
CA LEU A 230 4.03 -5.29 -28.55
C LEU A 230 2.76 -4.61 -28.03
N ASN A 231 2.13 -5.16 -26.99
CA ASN A 231 0.96 -4.60 -26.34
C ASN A 231 1.04 -4.69 -24.80
N SER A 232 2.22 -4.44 -24.27
CA SER A 232 2.51 -4.17 -22.86
C SER A 232 3.53 -3.03 -22.73
N ASP A 233 3.56 -2.17 -23.75
CA ASP A 233 4.29 -0.92 -23.75
C ASP A 233 3.72 0.01 -22.68
N TYR A 234 4.60 0.83 -22.11
CA TYR A 234 4.24 1.72 -21.01
C TYR A 234 4.91 3.07 -21.18
N SER A 235 4.16 4.14 -20.97
CA SER A 235 4.69 5.48 -20.76
C SER A 235 3.97 6.18 -19.63
N GLY A 236 4.70 6.90 -18.79
CA GLY A 236 4.12 7.62 -17.67
C GLY A 236 4.89 8.87 -17.30
N GLN A 237 4.17 9.83 -16.74
CA GLN A 237 4.72 11.08 -16.22
C GLN A 237 4.13 11.32 -14.83
N LYS A 238 4.95 11.86 -13.94
CA LYS A 238 4.57 12.20 -12.55
C LYS A 238 5.08 13.60 -12.24
N TYR A 239 4.24 14.37 -11.60
CA TYR A 239 4.54 15.72 -11.10
C TYR A 239 4.10 15.83 -9.66
N PHE A 240 4.97 16.33 -8.80
CA PHE A 240 4.65 16.49 -7.39
C PHE A 240 5.20 17.80 -6.86
N LEU A 241 4.41 18.45 -6.01
CA LEU A 241 4.74 19.69 -5.31
C LEU A 241 4.32 19.56 -3.85
N LEU A 242 5.23 19.87 -2.94
CA LEU A 242 4.97 20.03 -1.51
C LEU A 242 5.53 21.38 -1.07
N SER A 243 4.72 22.18 -0.40
CA SER A 243 5.16 23.45 0.21
C SER A 243 4.76 23.46 1.68
N GLU A 244 5.69 23.83 2.54
CA GLU A 244 5.48 23.94 3.98
C GLU A 244 5.77 25.38 4.43
N TYR A 245 4.92 25.90 5.32
CA TYR A 245 5.14 27.17 5.98
C TYR A 245 5.02 26.99 7.49
N ASP A 246 6.15 27.18 8.18
CA ASP A 246 6.30 27.02 9.62
C ASP A 246 6.11 28.34 10.34
N ALA A 247 4.84 28.73 10.61
CA ALA A 247 4.53 29.93 11.39
C ALA A 247 4.73 29.68 12.90
N PRO A 248 4.85 30.74 13.74
CA PRO A 248 5.05 30.57 15.19
C PRO A 248 3.90 29.84 15.90
N LEU A 249 2.67 29.98 15.40
CA LEU A 249 1.47 29.42 16.02
C LEU A 249 0.87 28.23 15.29
N PHE A 250 1.23 28.02 14.02
CA PHE A 250 0.71 26.93 13.19
C PHE A 250 1.70 26.52 12.10
N ASN A 251 1.54 25.30 11.60
CA ASN A 251 2.16 24.81 10.37
C ASN A 251 1.08 24.76 9.28
N LEU A 252 1.45 25.11 8.06
CA LEU A 252 0.61 24.98 6.88
C LEU A 252 1.35 24.17 5.83
N THR A 253 0.69 23.13 5.30
CA THR A 253 1.22 22.29 4.24
C THR A 253 0.27 22.34 3.05
N PHE A 254 0.80 22.68 1.89
CA PHE A 254 0.15 22.54 0.59
C PHE A 254 0.80 21.38 -0.16
N GLN A 255 -0.02 20.53 -0.77
CA GLN A 255 0.45 19.41 -1.59
C GLN A 255 -0.34 19.36 -2.89
N GLY A 256 0.34 19.15 -4.00
CA GLY A 256 -0.23 18.88 -5.32
C GLY A 256 0.50 17.73 -6.00
N GLY A 257 -0.24 16.85 -6.65
CA GLY A 257 0.33 15.74 -7.41
C GLY A 257 -0.48 15.50 -8.67
N PHE A 258 0.18 15.11 -9.75
CA PHE A 258 -0.45 14.77 -11.02
C PHE A 258 0.32 13.65 -11.71
N SER A 259 -0.39 12.66 -12.24
CA SER A 259 0.19 11.58 -13.04
C SER A 259 -0.63 11.34 -14.30
N VAL A 260 0.06 10.93 -15.35
CA VAL A 260 -0.51 10.45 -16.61
C VAL A 260 0.17 9.15 -16.97
N ARG A 261 -0.61 8.17 -17.42
CA ARG A 261 -0.09 6.87 -17.87
C ARG A 261 -0.83 6.39 -19.10
N ASP A 262 -0.08 5.82 -20.01
CA ASP A 262 -0.54 5.14 -21.22
C ASP A 262 0.12 3.76 -21.25
N PHE A 263 -0.67 2.69 -21.41
CA PHE A 263 -0.10 1.35 -21.50
C PHE A 263 -0.97 0.39 -22.30
N GLY A 264 -0.30 -0.50 -23.03
CA GLY A 264 -0.92 -1.66 -23.62
C GLY A 264 -1.32 -2.64 -22.52
N SER A 265 -2.58 -3.00 -22.45
CA SER A 265 -3.13 -3.86 -21.40
C SER A 265 -3.24 -5.32 -21.86
N ASN A 266 -2.77 -5.67 -23.04
CA ASN A 266 -2.81 -7.03 -23.60
C ASN A 266 -4.12 -7.77 -23.20
N THR A 267 -4.04 -8.79 -22.36
CA THR A 267 -5.18 -9.58 -21.87
C THR A 267 -5.59 -9.23 -20.43
N PHE A 268 -5.28 -8.04 -19.92
CA PHE A 268 -5.42 -7.71 -18.50
C PHE A 268 -6.83 -7.86 -17.94
N TYR A 269 -7.84 -7.45 -18.69
CA TYR A 269 -9.24 -7.49 -18.24
C TYR A 269 -10.01 -8.70 -18.78
N SER A 270 -9.54 -9.29 -19.86
CA SER A 270 -10.14 -10.47 -20.45
C SER A 270 -9.10 -11.21 -21.27
N SER A 271 -8.92 -12.50 -20.99
CA SER A 271 -8.03 -13.37 -21.78
C SER A 271 -8.54 -13.62 -23.21
N LYS A 272 -9.79 -13.22 -23.53
CA LYS A 272 -10.37 -13.35 -24.87
C LYS A 272 -9.87 -12.29 -25.87
N PHE A 273 -9.30 -11.20 -25.38
CA PHE A 273 -8.88 -10.06 -26.19
C PHE A 273 -7.47 -9.65 -25.76
N ASP A 274 -6.55 -9.54 -26.69
CA ASP A 274 -5.13 -9.26 -26.44
C ASP A 274 -4.63 -7.92 -27.04
N ASP A 275 -5.57 -7.09 -27.52
CA ASP A 275 -5.28 -5.76 -28.05
C ASP A 275 -5.85 -4.63 -27.20
N GLN A 276 -5.92 -4.83 -25.88
CA GLN A 276 -6.46 -3.86 -24.94
C GLN A 276 -5.46 -2.73 -24.66
N PHE A 277 -5.97 -1.54 -24.40
CA PHE A 277 -5.17 -0.37 -24.05
C PHE A 277 -5.88 0.48 -22.98
N GLU A 278 -5.08 1.15 -22.14
CA GLU A 278 -5.61 2.04 -21.12
C GLU A 278 -4.83 3.34 -21.04
N HIS A 279 -5.58 4.45 -20.90
CA HIS A 279 -5.06 5.77 -20.62
C HIS A 279 -5.63 6.27 -19.29
N THR A 280 -4.77 6.61 -18.33
CA THR A 280 -5.18 7.10 -17.01
C THR A 280 -4.56 8.46 -16.68
N ARG A 281 -5.31 9.28 -15.94
CA ARG A 281 -4.82 10.53 -15.34
C ARG A 281 -5.31 10.62 -13.91
N LYS A 282 -4.44 11.01 -12.98
CA LYS A 282 -4.80 11.21 -11.58
C LYS A 282 -4.22 12.52 -11.08
N GLY A 283 -5.07 13.34 -10.48
CA GLY A 283 -4.70 14.59 -9.82
C GLY A 283 -5.11 14.59 -8.36
N THR A 284 -4.27 15.15 -7.49
CA THR A 284 -4.56 15.35 -6.08
C THR A 284 -4.08 16.72 -5.63
N LEU A 285 -4.91 17.42 -4.86
CA LEU A 285 -4.57 18.68 -4.21
C LEU A 285 -5.00 18.61 -2.75
N SER A 286 -4.19 19.11 -1.83
CA SER A 286 -4.58 19.23 -0.43
C SER A 286 -3.92 20.40 0.28
N ILE A 287 -4.62 20.91 1.29
CA ILE A 287 -4.11 21.89 2.23
C ILE A 287 -4.35 21.33 3.63
N LYS A 288 -3.32 21.31 4.45
CA LYS A 288 -3.38 20.89 5.86
C LYS A 288 -2.84 21.99 6.74
N GLY A 289 -3.49 22.23 7.85
CA GLY A 289 -3.03 23.09 8.93
C GLY A 289 -2.80 22.29 10.22
N GLU A 290 -1.91 22.73 11.07
CA GLU A 290 -1.75 22.23 12.43
C GLU A 290 -1.32 23.35 13.35
N THR A 291 -2.08 23.58 14.42
CA THR A 291 -1.70 24.55 15.46
C THR A 291 -0.64 23.97 16.41
N LYS A 292 0.27 24.82 16.90
CA LYS A 292 1.40 24.42 17.76
C LYS A 292 1.10 24.47 19.26
N GLY A 293 -0.17 24.32 19.65
CA GLY A 293 -0.58 24.29 21.06
C GLY A 293 -0.01 23.06 21.78
N LYS A 294 0.49 23.24 23.01
CA LYS A 294 1.03 22.13 23.82
C LYS A 294 -0.06 21.20 24.34
N VAL A 295 -1.22 21.75 24.73
CA VAL A 295 -2.34 21.01 25.29
C VAL A 295 -3.42 20.77 24.23
N PHE A 296 -3.66 21.77 23.38
CA PHE A 296 -4.71 21.72 22.36
C PHE A 296 -4.08 21.93 20.99
N ARG A 297 -4.35 21.03 20.07
CA ARG A 297 -3.97 21.11 18.66
C ARG A 297 -5.20 20.97 17.79
N PHE A 298 -5.32 21.85 16.80
CA PHE A 298 -6.35 21.81 15.77
C PHE A 298 -5.68 21.51 14.43
N LYS A 299 -6.14 20.46 13.74
CA LYS A 299 -5.56 19.91 12.51
C LYS A 299 -6.61 19.88 11.39
N PRO A 300 -6.96 21.01 10.78
CA PRO A 300 -7.86 21.05 9.64
C PRO A 300 -7.17 20.56 8.37
N SER A 301 -7.93 19.88 7.51
CA SER A 301 -7.49 19.58 6.16
C SER A 301 -8.63 19.64 5.16
N VAL A 302 -8.29 20.02 3.92
CA VAL A 302 -9.18 19.99 2.77
C VAL A 302 -8.41 19.36 1.61
N TYR A 303 -9.07 18.51 0.85
CA TYR A 303 -8.47 17.86 -0.30
C TYR A 303 -9.44 17.66 -1.46
N TRP A 304 -8.90 17.57 -2.64
CA TRP A 304 -9.59 17.22 -3.86
C TRP A 304 -8.76 16.22 -4.66
N ASN A 305 -9.39 15.10 -5.05
CA ASN A 305 -8.80 14.11 -5.93
C ASN A 305 -9.66 13.99 -7.19
N ASN A 306 -9.01 13.85 -8.32
CA ASN A 306 -9.63 13.58 -9.61
C ASN A 306 -8.91 12.40 -10.25
N ALA A 307 -9.66 11.42 -10.75
CA ALA A 307 -9.15 10.36 -11.58
C ALA A 307 -9.95 10.30 -12.88
N PHE A 308 -9.26 9.95 -13.95
CA PHE A 308 -9.81 9.73 -15.26
C PHE A 308 -9.21 8.46 -15.83
N ASP A 309 -10.02 7.59 -16.40
CA ASP A 309 -9.57 6.48 -17.21
C ASP A 309 -10.33 6.39 -18.54
N ARG A 310 -9.63 5.89 -19.55
CA ARG A 310 -10.18 5.49 -20.82
C ARG A 310 -9.66 4.08 -21.11
N PHE A 311 -10.59 3.13 -21.16
CA PHE A 311 -10.32 1.76 -21.53
C PHE A 311 -10.75 1.50 -22.97
N GLU A 312 -9.87 0.86 -23.73
CA GLU A 312 -10.08 0.44 -25.12
C GLU A 312 -9.96 -1.07 -25.22
N LEU A 313 -11.02 -1.75 -25.62
CA LEU A 313 -10.99 -3.20 -25.83
C LEU A 313 -10.19 -3.58 -27.06
N PHE A 314 -10.24 -2.73 -28.10
CA PHE A 314 -9.40 -2.76 -29.29
C PHE A 314 -8.67 -1.43 -29.38
N ARG A 315 -7.35 -1.48 -29.28
CA ARG A 315 -6.49 -0.30 -29.18
C ARG A 315 -6.64 0.61 -30.41
N GLY A 316 -7.07 1.84 -30.18
CA GLY A 316 -7.25 2.88 -31.20
C GLY A 316 -8.47 2.71 -32.10
N ASP A 317 -9.29 1.65 -31.91
CA ASP A 317 -10.44 1.38 -32.77
C ASP A 317 -11.78 1.37 -32.01
N ALA A 318 -12.38 2.53 -31.88
CA ALA A 318 -13.70 2.70 -31.26
C ALA A 318 -14.86 2.24 -32.18
N SER A 319 -14.60 1.88 -33.44
CA SER A 319 -15.64 1.45 -34.39
C SER A 319 -16.06 0.00 -34.15
N VAL A 320 -15.16 -0.83 -33.62
CA VAL A 320 -15.46 -2.24 -33.25
C VAL A 320 -16.20 -2.28 -31.92
N VAL A 321 -15.65 -1.64 -30.88
CA VAL A 321 -16.28 -1.49 -29.57
C VAL A 321 -16.03 -0.07 -29.06
N PRO A 322 -17.08 0.68 -28.67
CA PRO A 322 -16.90 2.02 -28.10
C PRO A 322 -16.02 1.97 -26.85
N PHE A 323 -15.13 2.98 -26.71
CA PHE A 323 -14.27 3.10 -25.55
C PHE A 323 -15.07 3.38 -24.26
N ASN A 324 -14.62 2.83 -23.15
CA ASN A 324 -15.16 3.17 -21.84
C ASN A 324 -14.43 4.37 -21.26
N TYR A 325 -15.19 5.35 -20.78
CA TYR A 325 -14.66 6.55 -20.14
C TYR A 325 -15.23 6.69 -18.74
N HIS A 326 -14.36 6.90 -17.77
CA HIS A 326 -14.74 7.17 -16.39
C HIS A 326 -13.99 8.39 -15.87
N ARG A 327 -14.66 9.21 -15.08
CA ARG A 327 -14.04 10.32 -14.37
C ARG A 327 -14.64 10.41 -12.98
N THR A 328 -13.79 10.29 -11.96
CA THR A 328 -14.17 10.49 -10.57
C THR A 328 -13.68 11.82 -10.04
N ASN A 329 -14.45 12.38 -9.10
CA ASN A 329 -14.08 13.54 -8.32
C ASN A 329 -14.40 13.24 -6.85
N THR A 330 -13.41 13.39 -5.99
CA THR A 330 -13.55 13.28 -4.56
C THR A 330 -13.13 14.58 -3.90
N PHE A 331 -14.04 15.20 -3.17
CA PHE A 331 -13.76 16.34 -2.30
C PHE A 331 -13.90 15.90 -0.86
N GLY A 332 -12.92 16.22 -0.02
CA GLY A 332 -12.97 15.90 1.41
C GLY A 332 -12.46 17.05 2.28
N SER A 333 -12.99 17.10 3.49
CA SER A 333 -12.50 17.94 4.56
C SER A 333 -12.49 17.19 5.89
N ASN A 334 -11.49 17.45 6.71
CA ASN A 334 -11.36 16.86 8.04
C ASN A 334 -11.05 17.97 9.04
N LEU A 335 -11.80 18.00 10.13
CA LEU A 335 -11.60 18.90 11.28
C LEU A 335 -11.22 18.01 12.47
N GLU A 336 -9.94 17.89 12.76
CA GLU A 336 -9.43 17.09 13.86
C GLU A 336 -8.98 18.00 15.00
N PHE A 337 -9.32 17.59 16.21
CA PHE A 337 -8.94 18.21 17.47
C PHE A 337 -8.18 17.21 18.31
N GLU A 338 -7.07 17.62 18.89
CA GLU A 338 -6.26 16.82 19.77
C GLU A 338 -6.04 17.56 21.09
N VAL A 339 -6.28 16.86 22.19
CA VAL A 339 -6.11 17.38 23.55
C VAL A 339 -5.14 16.47 24.30
N ASP A 340 -3.98 17.01 24.64
CA ASP A 340 -2.91 16.32 25.38
C ASP A 340 -2.95 16.72 26.84
N THR A 341 -3.19 15.76 27.72
CA THR A 341 -3.32 15.94 29.16
C THR A 341 -2.51 14.91 29.93
N ARG A 342 -2.42 15.05 31.24
CA ARG A 342 -1.82 14.03 32.11
C ARG A 342 -2.56 12.69 32.09
N ALA A 343 -3.84 12.68 31.71
CA ALA A 343 -4.67 11.49 31.58
C ALA A 343 -4.50 10.78 30.22
N GLY A 344 -3.68 11.34 29.32
CA GLY A 344 -3.46 10.82 27.97
C GLY A 344 -3.86 11.81 26.89
N VAL A 345 -3.80 11.35 25.63
CA VAL A 345 -4.13 12.15 24.46
C VAL A 345 -5.49 11.73 23.92
N THR A 346 -6.39 12.70 23.77
CA THR A 346 -7.71 12.52 23.17
C THR A 346 -7.76 13.20 21.82
N SER A 347 -8.07 12.45 20.77
CA SER A 347 -8.35 12.97 19.43
C SER A 347 -9.83 12.79 19.12
N PHE A 348 -10.46 13.80 18.55
CA PHE A 348 -11.83 13.71 18.06
C PHE A 348 -12.01 14.63 16.86
N GLY A 349 -12.95 14.32 16.00
CA GLY A 349 -13.14 15.14 14.80
C GLY A 349 -14.30 14.71 13.95
N LEU A 350 -14.48 15.51 12.90
CA LEU A 350 -15.50 15.37 11.88
C LEU A 350 -14.82 15.30 10.51
N GLU A 351 -15.15 14.28 9.73
CA GLU A 351 -14.74 14.16 8.34
C GLU A 351 -15.98 14.23 7.45
N PHE A 352 -15.90 15.04 6.42
CA PHE A 352 -16.84 15.07 5.29
C PHE A 352 -16.11 14.63 4.02
N ARG A 353 -16.74 13.75 3.25
CA ARG A 353 -16.24 13.31 1.94
C ARG A 353 -17.39 13.20 0.96
N ARG A 354 -17.28 13.87 -0.17
CA ARG A 354 -18.16 13.75 -1.33
C ARG A 354 -17.43 13.06 -2.46
N GLU A 355 -18.03 12.01 -2.98
CA GLU A 355 -17.54 11.25 -4.11
C GLU A 355 -18.53 11.36 -5.27
N GLY A 356 -18.02 11.53 -6.48
CA GLY A 356 -18.83 11.58 -7.69
C GLY A 356 -18.15 10.85 -8.83
N VAL A 357 -18.93 10.24 -9.70
CA VAL A 357 -18.51 9.65 -10.96
C VAL A 357 -19.37 10.17 -12.10
N VAL A 358 -18.73 10.43 -13.26
CA VAL A 358 -19.40 10.54 -14.56
C VAL A 358 -18.75 9.54 -15.50
N SER A 359 -19.57 8.83 -16.26
CA SER A 359 -19.11 7.63 -16.97
C SER A 359 -19.94 7.35 -18.23
N THR A 360 -19.43 6.49 -19.08
CA THR A 360 -20.19 5.90 -20.19
C THR A 360 -21.17 4.80 -19.72
N ASN A 361 -20.87 4.14 -18.56
CA ASN A 361 -21.62 2.95 -18.12
C ASN A 361 -21.76 2.79 -16.60
N LEU A 362 -21.17 3.69 -15.77
CA LEU A 362 -21.31 3.65 -14.31
C LEU A 362 -22.22 4.76 -13.81
N GLY A 363 -23.13 4.43 -12.89
CA GLY A 363 -24.11 5.34 -12.33
C GLY A 363 -25.46 5.31 -13.05
N GLU A 364 -26.30 6.27 -12.73
CA GLU A 364 -27.63 6.43 -13.32
C GLU A 364 -27.57 7.30 -14.58
N PRO A 365 -28.49 7.12 -15.54
CA PRO A 365 -28.56 7.97 -16.72
C PRO A 365 -28.71 9.47 -16.36
N LEU A 366 -27.86 10.31 -16.94
CA LEU A 366 -27.90 11.75 -16.77
C LEU A 366 -29.02 12.36 -17.65
N ALA A 367 -29.69 13.39 -17.14
CA ALA A 367 -30.68 14.15 -17.92
C ALA A 367 -30.06 14.82 -19.16
N GLU A 368 -28.82 15.30 -19.04
CA GLU A 368 -28.01 15.83 -20.10
C GLU A 368 -26.61 15.23 -20.08
N LYS A 369 -26.07 14.93 -21.24
CA LYS A 369 -24.74 14.39 -21.42
C LYS A 369 -23.67 15.39 -20.94
N VAL A 370 -22.71 14.92 -20.13
CA VAL A 370 -21.61 15.74 -19.67
C VAL A 370 -20.42 15.56 -20.62
N GLY A 371 -19.99 16.64 -21.29
CA GLY A 371 -18.95 16.60 -22.29
C GLY A 371 -19.33 15.71 -23.49
N GLU A 372 -18.34 15.07 -24.10
CA GLU A 372 -18.57 14.24 -25.32
C GLU A 372 -18.98 12.81 -25.01
N HIS A 373 -18.60 12.24 -23.87
CA HIS A 373 -18.66 10.80 -23.63
C HIS A 373 -19.56 10.38 -22.46
N TYR A 374 -19.75 11.22 -21.44
CA TYR A 374 -20.38 10.80 -20.20
C TYR A 374 -21.90 10.87 -20.27
N THR A 375 -22.57 9.72 -20.26
CA THR A 375 -24.02 9.58 -20.30
C THR A 375 -24.63 9.22 -18.95
N ASN A 376 -23.81 8.73 -18.01
CA ASN A 376 -24.20 8.28 -16.70
C ASN A 376 -23.42 9.00 -15.60
N GLY A 377 -23.97 9.03 -14.40
CA GLY A 377 -23.29 9.61 -13.26
C GLY A 377 -23.97 9.34 -11.93
N LEU A 378 -23.21 9.48 -10.86
CA LEU A 378 -23.70 9.35 -9.50
C LEU A 378 -22.84 10.19 -8.55
N SER A 379 -23.43 10.64 -7.43
CA SER A 379 -22.67 11.21 -6.32
C SER A 379 -23.19 10.75 -4.97
N ARG A 380 -22.30 10.64 -3.99
CA ARG A 380 -22.61 10.24 -2.62
C ARG A 380 -21.80 11.04 -1.62
N ASN A 381 -22.35 11.19 -0.41
CA ASN A 381 -21.72 11.90 0.68
C ASN A 381 -21.47 10.96 1.87
N HIS A 382 -20.35 11.17 2.56
CA HIS A 382 -19.96 10.49 3.78
C HIS A 382 -19.71 11.51 4.87
N TYR A 383 -20.16 11.18 6.08
CA TYR A 383 -19.96 11.96 7.29
C TYR A 383 -19.45 11.00 8.36
N ASN A 384 -18.24 11.23 8.83
CA ASN A 384 -17.62 10.42 9.88
C ASN A 384 -17.40 11.29 11.11
N LEU A 385 -17.93 10.86 12.25
CA LEU A 385 -17.60 11.41 13.56
C LEU A 385 -16.75 10.41 14.30
N TYR A 386 -15.60 10.80 14.79
CA TYR A 386 -14.70 9.91 15.49
C TYR A 386 -14.20 10.51 16.81
N ALA A 387 -13.94 9.63 17.76
CA ALA A 387 -13.24 9.96 18.99
C ALA A 387 -12.35 8.81 19.40
N GLU A 388 -11.13 9.12 19.85
CA GLU A 388 -10.14 8.17 20.32
C GLU A 388 -9.41 8.74 21.53
N HIS A 389 -9.18 7.92 22.54
CA HIS A 389 -8.34 8.25 23.68
C HIS A 389 -7.18 7.28 23.78
N SER A 390 -5.95 7.80 23.89
CA SER A 390 -4.72 7.04 24.04
C SER A 390 -4.06 7.35 25.37
N LEU A 391 -3.91 6.34 26.19
CA LEU A 391 -3.22 6.39 27.48
C LEU A 391 -1.87 5.67 27.35
N ILE A 392 -0.78 6.41 27.50
CA ILE A 392 0.58 5.87 27.44
C ILE A 392 1.21 5.95 28.83
N LEU A 393 1.31 4.81 29.49
CA LEU A 393 1.97 4.65 30.78
C LEU A 393 3.34 3.98 30.58
N ARG A 394 4.18 4.01 31.59
CA ARG A 394 5.55 3.46 31.53
C ARG A 394 5.62 2.04 30.95
N ARG A 395 4.68 1.17 31.32
CA ARG A 395 4.61 -0.25 30.87
C ARG A 395 3.36 -0.59 30.10
N PHE A 396 2.37 0.27 30.09
CA PHE A 396 1.05 0.02 29.51
C PHE A 396 0.73 1.08 28.47
N THR A 397 0.24 0.67 27.30
CA THR A 397 -0.39 1.55 26.33
C THR A 397 -1.79 1.01 26.04
N VAL A 398 -2.77 1.88 26.10
CA VAL A 398 -4.16 1.56 25.74
C VAL A 398 -4.66 2.67 24.84
N SER A 399 -5.19 2.32 23.67
CA SER A 399 -5.89 3.25 22.76
C SER A 399 -7.28 2.69 22.49
N GLY A 400 -8.32 3.44 22.79
CA GLY A 400 -9.69 3.04 22.54
C GLY A 400 -10.47 4.16 21.84
N GLY A 401 -11.36 3.79 20.92
CA GLY A 401 -12.11 4.79 20.18
C GLY A 401 -13.29 4.22 19.41
N LEU A 402 -14.01 5.12 18.78
CA LEU A 402 -15.22 4.85 18.03
C LEU A 402 -15.27 5.74 16.79
N CYS A 403 -15.67 5.15 15.66
CA CYS A 403 -16.06 5.88 14.46
C CYS A 403 -17.54 5.67 14.19
N ALA A 404 -18.31 6.76 14.15
CA ALA A 404 -19.70 6.79 13.74
C ALA A 404 -19.76 7.30 12.31
N VAL A 405 -20.41 6.58 11.42
CA VAL A 405 -20.45 6.85 9.98
C VAL A 405 -21.88 7.00 9.52
N MET A 406 -22.11 8.04 8.72
CA MET A 406 -23.36 8.22 7.98
C MET A 406 -23.03 8.43 6.50
N ASN A 407 -23.78 7.79 5.61
CA ASN A 407 -23.59 7.92 4.17
C ASN A 407 -24.91 7.98 3.43
N THR A 408 -24.89 8.52 2.21
CA THR A 408 -26.04 8.57 1.30
C THR A 408 -25.96 7.53 0.18
N ALA A 409 -24.99 6.60 0.25
CA ALA A 409 -24.71 5.66 -0.83
C ALA A 409 -25.58 4.42 -0.82
N THR A 410 -26.12 4.05 0.35
CA THR A 410 -26.82 2.78 0.54
C THR A 410 -28.03 2.96 1.44
N SER A 411 -28.95 1.99 1.43
CA SER A 411 -30.14 1.99 2.31
C SER A 411 -29.77 1.95 3.81
N LYS A 412 -28.56 1.48 4.15
CA LYS A 412 -28.03 1.48 5.51
C LYS A 412 -27.13 2.70 5.73
N THR A 413 -27.74 3.80 6.13
CA THR A 413 -27.08 5.10 6.20
C THR A 413 -26.18 5.31 7.43
N PHE A 414 -26.33 4.50 8.49
CA PHE A 414 -25.61 4.67 9.76
C PHE A 414 -24.86 3.41 10.23
N GLY A 415 -23.65 3.58 10.75
CA GLY A 415 -22.86 2.51 11.34
C GLY A 415 -21.95 3.00 12.48
N LEU A 416 -21.66 2.12 13.44
CA LEU A 416 -20.71 2.34 14.54
C LEU A 416 -19.59 1.31 14.48
N TYR A 417 -18.35 1.78 14.57
CA TYR A 417 -17.15 0.96 14.43
C TYR A 417 -16.19 1.22 15.60
N PRO A 418 -16.32 0.45 16.69
CA PRO A 418 -15.44 0.55 17.85
C PRO A 418 -14.09 -0.14 17.59
N GLY A 419 -13.10 0.27 18.38
CA GLY A 419 -11.83 -0.42 18.44
C GLY A 419 -11.08 -0.13 19.74
N ILE A 420 -10.30 -1.10 20.18
CA ILE A 420 -9.42 -0.99 21.33
C ILE A 420 -8.11 -1.74 21.06
N ASP A 421 -7.01 -1.10 21.38
CA ASP A 421 -5.66 -1.66 21.26
C ASP A 421 -4.96 -1.53 22.61
N MET A 422 -4.34 -2.61 23.08
CA MET A 422 -3.65 -2.66 24.35
C MET A 422 -2.27 -3.27 24.19
N SER A 423 -1.29 -2.78 24.93
CA SER A 423 0.01 -3.44 25.01
C SER A 423 0.62 -3.31 26.40
N PHE A 424 1.40 -4.30 26.78
CA PHE A 424 2.07 -4.37 28.07
C PHE A 424 3.54 -4.78 27.92
N ARG A 425 4.45 -3.94 28.42
CA ARG A 425 5.88 -4.23 28.50
C ARG A 425 6.16 -5.01 29.78
N PHE A 426 6.32 -6.33 29.67
CA PHE A 426 6.54 -7.19 30.83
C PHE A 426 8.02 -7.36 31.19
N ALA A 427 8.94 -7.15 30.23
CA ALA A 427 10.37 -7.15 30.44
C ALA A 427 11.05 -6.14 29.51
N ASP A 428 12.33 -5.88 29.70
CA ASP A 428 13.10 -4.97 28.83
C ASP A 428 13.15 -5.52 27.41
N GLY A 429 12.72 -4.69 26.46
CA GLY A 429 12.59 -5.05 25.06
C GLY A 429 11.35 -5.89 24.73
N TRP A 430 10.70 -6.56 25.68
CA TRP A 430 9.56 -7.44 25.44
C TRP A 430 8.22 -6.77 25.70
N LYS A 431 7.34 -6.85 24.73
CA LYS A 431 5.98 -6.31 24.77
C LYS A 431 4.99 -7.32 24.22
N VAL A 432 3.94 -7.62 24.97
CA VAL A 432 2.75 -8.33 24.47
C VAL A 432 1.69 -7.28 24.10
N TYR A 433 0.88 -7.59 23.08
CA TYR A 433 -0.23 -6.74 22.70
C TYR A 433 -1.47 -7.57 22.33
N ALA A 434 -2.62 -6.93 22.43
CA ALA A 434 -3.89 -7.44 21.95
C ALA A 434 -4.72 -6.28 21.40
N SER A 435 -5.51 -6.53 20.35
CA SER A 435 -6.39 -5.56 19.76
C SER A 435 -7.72 -6.17 19.31
N TYR A 436 -8.78 -5.37 19.41
CA TYR A 436 -10.05 -5.60 18.76
C TYR A 436 -10.41 -4.38 17.95
N ASN A 437 -10.67 -4.56 16.67
CA ASN A 437 -11.06 -3.46 15.80
C ASN A 437 -12.18 -3.90 14.85
N SER A 438 -13.14 -3.00 14.63
CA SER A 438 -14.17 -3.15 13.61
C SER A 438 -14.01 -2.11 12.52
N SER A 439 -14.38 -2.46 11.31
CA SER A 439 -14.22 -1.63 10.13
C SER A 439 -15.32 -1.89 9.10
N PHE A 440 -15.41 -1.01 8.11
CA PHE A 440 -16.37 -1.12 7.02
C PHE A 440 -15.78 -0.61 5.71
N ARG A 441 -16.37 -1.05 4.61
CA ARG A 441 -16.15 -0.51 3.26
C ARG A 441 -17.48 -0.27 2.57
N LEU A 442 -17.62 0.85 1.91
CA LEU A 442 -18.73 1.11 1.00
C LEU A 442 -18.47 0.45 -0.36
N PRO A 443 -19.52 -0.06 -1.05
CA PRO A 443 -19.35 -0.57 -2.40
C PRO A 443 -18.72 0.50 -3.31
N THR A 444 -17.87 0.09 -4.24
CA THR A 444 -17.34 0.97 -5.29
C THR A 444 -18.44 1.31 -6.31
N PHE A 445 -18.22 2.32 -7.15
CA PHE A 445 -19.15 2.58 -8.24
C PHE A 445 -19.21 1.43 -9.25
N THR A 446 -18.10 0.69 -9.42
CA THR A 446 -18.06 -0.54 -10.22
C THR A 446 -18.92 -1.64 -9.61
N ASP A 447 -18.81 -1.89 -8.30
CA ASP A 447 -19.66 -2.89 -7.60
C ASP A 447 -21.15 -2.61 -7.79
N LEU A 448 -21.55 -1.32 -7.79
CA LEU A 448 -22.95 -0.89 -7.82
C LEU A 448 -23.55 -0.83 -9.23
N TYR A 449 -22.76 -0.55 -10.28
CA TYR A 449 -23.31 -0.16 -11.58
C TYR A 449 -22.66 -0.83 -12.79
N TYR A 450 -21.54 -1.55 -12.66
CA TYR A 450 -20.89 -2.15 -13.81
C TYR A 450 -21.72 -3.32 -14.37
N SER A 451 -22.31 -3.13 -15.56
CA SER A 451 -23.19 -4.10 -16.19
C SER A 451 -22.86 -4.25 -17.69
N VAL A 452 -21.57 -4.55 -17.98
CA VAL A 452 -21.03 -4.69 -19.33
C VAL A 452 -20.25 -6.01 -19.45
N GLY A 453 -20.25 -6.63 -20.63
CA GLY A 453 -19.39 -7.77 -20.92
C GLY A 453 -19.68 -9.03 -20.09
N GLY A 454 -20.96 -9.34 -19.83
CA GLY A 454 -21.35 -10.51 -19.03
C GLY A 454 -21.32 -10.27 -17.52
N HIS A 455 -21.33 -9.01 -17.08
CA HIS A 455 -21.47 -8.59 -15.69
C HIS A 455 -22.83 -7.92 -15.44
N LYS A 456 -23.36 -8.07 -14.26
CA LYS A 456 -24.60 -7.44 -13.77
C LYS A 456 -24.43 -6.99 -12.34
N ALA A 457 -24.22 -5.69 -12.15
CA ALA A 457 -24.08 -5.08 -10.82
C ALA A 457 -25.42 -4.91 -10.10
N ASP A 458 -25.37 -4.87 -8.75
CA ASP A 458 -26.54 -4.58 -7.90
C ASP A 458 -26.39 -3.21 -7.23
N PRO A 459 -27.23 -2.21 -7.56
CA PRO A 459 -27.18 -0.89 -6.92
C PRO A 459 -27.63 -0.90 -5.45
N ASN A 460 -28.17 -2.00 -4.93
CA ASN A 460 -28.66 -2.14 -3.56
C ASN A 460 -27.67 -2.80 -2.61
N LEU A 461 -26.42 -2.97 -3.02
CA LEU A 461 -25.38 -3.54 -2.17
C LEU A 461 -25.25 -2.77 -0.86
N ARG A 462 -24.96 -3.51 0.22
CA ARG A 462 -24.74 -2.99 1.57
C ARG A 462 -23.24 -2.83 1.83
N PRO A 463 -22.85 -1.97 2.78
CA PRO A 463 -21.46 -1.89 3.22
C PRO A 463 -20.95 -3.22 3.76
N GLU A 464 -19.75 -3.61 3.35
CA GLU A 464 -19.00 -4.70 3.97
C GLU A 464 -18.62 -4.36 5.41
N ARG A 465 -18.50 -5.37 6.24
CA ARG A 465 -18.09 -5.23 7.64
C ARG A 465 -17.04 -6.26 8.00
N MET A 466 -16.09 -5.84 8.80
CA MET A 466 -15.06 -6.71 9.36
C MET A 466 -14.87 -6.43 10.84
N GLN A 467 -14.71 -7.51 11.60
CA GLN A 467 -14.27 -7.51 12.99
C GLN A 467 -12.98 -8.31 13.07
N SER A 468 -12.02 -7.80 13.80
CA SER A 468 -10.71 -8.45 13.97
C SER A 468 -10.33 -8.53 15.43
N LEU A 469 -9.87 -9.70 15.81
CA LEU A 469 -9.11 -9.95 17.05
C LEU A 469 -7.67 -10.24 16.65
N GLU A 470 -6.73 -9.55 17.26
CA GLU A 470 -5.30 -9.75 17.01
C GLU A 470 -4.54 -9.74 18.32
N GLY A 471 -3.51 -10.57 18.41
CA GLY A 471 -2.60 -10.59 19.53
C GLY A 471 -1.20 -11.00 19.10
N GLY A 472 -0.19 -10.60 19.88
CA GLY A 472 1.17 -10.94 19.49
C GLY A 472 2.23 -10.47 20.48
N LEU A 473 3.46 -10.71 20.06
CA LEU A 473 4.66 -10.45 20.84
C LEU A 473 5.61 -9.58 20.03
N LYS A 474 6.14 -8.55 20.66
CA LYS A 474 7.17 -7.68 20.07
C LYS A 474 8.41 -7.73 20.93
N TYR A 475 9.56 -7.85 20.29
CA TYR A 475 10.87 -7.74 20.91
C TYR A 475 11.71 -6.67 20.23
N TYR A 476 12.24 -5.75 21.00
CA TYR A 476 13.08 -4.67 20.52
C TYR A 476 14.30 -4.51 21.38
N ARG A 477 15.47 -4.49 20.75
CA ARG A 477 16.73 -4.02 21.31
C ARG A 477 17.58 -3.38 20.24
N PRO A 478 18.61 -2.59 20.55
CA PRO A 478 19.53 -2.08 19.54
C PRO A 478 20.05 -3.20 18.63
N GLY A 479 19.87 -3.04 17.33
CA GLY A 479 20.29 -4.00 16.32
C GLY A 479 19.40 -5.23 16.12
N LEU A 480 18.30 -5.39 16.87
CA LEU A 480 17.37 -6.53 16.67
C LEU A 480 15.94 -6.13 16.98
N SER A 481 15.05 -6.34 16.03
CA SER A 481 13.61 -6.29 16.23
C SER A 481 12.94 -7.57 15.75
N ALA A 482 11.96 -8.07 16.51
CA ALA A 482 11.16 -9.23 16.13
C ALA A 482 9.70 -8.98 16.50
N VAL A 483 8.79 -9.35 15.62
CA VAL A 483 7.34 -9.23 15.81
C VAL A 483 6.70 -10.56 15.41
N LEU A 484 5.85 -11.07 16.28
CA LEU A 484 4.95 -12.19 16.02
C LEU A 484 3.52 -11.69 16.19
N SER A 485 2.66 -11.99 15.22
CA SER A 485 1.24 -11.70 15.24
C SER A 485 0.42 -12.92 14.92
N VAL A 486 -0.72 -13.06 15.58
CA VAL A 486 -1.79 -13.99 15.22
C VAL A 486 -3.09 -13.19 15.20
N TYR A 487 -3.88 -13.34 14.14
CA TYR A 487 -5.13 -12.61 14.00
C TYR A 487 -6.26 -13.49 13.48
N TYR A 488 -7.47 -13.13 13.87
CA TYR A 488 -8.71 -13.70 13.35
C TYR A 488 -9.60 -12.59 12.85
N HIS A 489 -9.97 -12.64 11.56
CA HIS A 489 -10.89 -11.73 10.93
C HIS A 489 -12.23 -12.42 10.67
N HIS A 490 -13.32 -11.76 11.02
CA HIS A 490 -14.69 -12.14 10.66
C HIS A 490 -15.28 -11.09 9.75
N GLY A 491 -15.34 -11.39 8.46
CA GLY A 491 -15.96 -10.56 7.43
C GLY A 491 -17.42 -10.96 7.23
N SER A 492 -18.32 -9.99 7.18
CA SER A 492 -19.74 -10.20 6.91
C SER A 492 -20.24 -9.23 5.86
N GLN A 493 -21.23 -9.65 5.07
CA GLN A 493 -21.74 -8.88 3.93
C GLN A 493 -20.64 -8.52 2.93
N MET A 494 -19.66 -9.42 2.77
CA MET A 494 -18.58 -9.24 1.82
C MET A 494 -19.13 -9.17 0.40
N ILE A 495 -18.65 -8.22 -0.36
CA ILE A 495 -19.05 -8.01 -1.76
C ILE A 495 -18.19 -8.90 -2.63
N ASP A 496 -18.85 -9.65 -3.49
CA ASP A 496 -18.23 -10.54 -4.45
C ASP A 496 -18.98 -10.53 -5.77
N TRP A 497 -18.30 -10.88 -6.83
CA TRP A 497 -18.89 -11.19 -8.11
C TRP A 497 -19.00 -12.69 -8.22
N ILE A 498 -20.25 -13.19 -8.35
CA ILE A 498 -20.53 -14.62 -8.40
C ILE A 498 -21.26 -15.02 -9.68
N LYS A 499 -21.07 -16.29 -10.06
CA LYS A 499 -21.94 -17.01 -10.99
C LYS A 499 -22.71 -18.08 -10.24
N ASP A 500 -24.03 -18.07 -10.32
CA ASP A 500 -24.90 -19.02 -9.65
C ASP A 500 -25.48 -20.02 -10.68
N PHE A 501 -24.82 -21.16 -10.82
CA PHE A 501 -25.23 -22.23 -11.72
C PHE A 501 -26.43 -23.05 -11.25
N ARG A 502 -26.94 -22.80 -10.03
CA ARG A 502 -28.13 -23.47 -9.49
C ARG A 502 -29.41 -22.93 -10.11
N THR A 503 -29.39 -21.67 -10.50
CA THR A 503 -30.57 -20.96 -11.04
C THR A 503 -30.51 -20.75 -12.54
N ASP A 504 -29.33 -20.71 -13.13
CA ASP A 504 -29.10 -20.50 -14.56
C ASP A 504 -27.92 -21.37 -15.01
N PRO A 505 -28.03 -22.17 -16.07
CA PRO A 505 -26.95 -23.00 -16.59
C PRO A 505 -25.81 -22.20 -17.26
N ASP A 506 -26.06 -20.94 -17.65
CA ASP A 506 -25.07 -20.02 -18.23
C ASP A 506 -25.16 -18.63 -17.58
N PRO A 507 -24.82 -18.53 -16.27
CA PRO A 507 -25.03 -17.31 -15.51
C PRO A 507 -23.99 -16.23 -15.86
N VAL A 508 -24.45 -14.98 -15.81
CA VAL A 508 -23.54 -13.82 -15.84
C VAL A 508 -22.97 -13.58 -14.44
N TRP A 509 -21.82 -12.90 -14.37
CA TRP A 509 -21.26 -12.44 -13.10
C TRP A 509 -22.19 -11.43 -12.44
N GLN A 510 -22.59 -11.66 -11.20
CA GLN A 510 -23.45 -10.76 -10.42
C GLN A 510 -22.73 -10.27 -9.18
N SER A 511 -22.77 -8.96 -8.90
CA SER A 511 -22.28 -8.42 -7.65
C SER A 511 -23.27 -8.64 -6.53
N VAL A 512 -22.84 -9.23 -5.41
CA VAL A 512 -23.71 -9.61 -4.29
C VAL A 512 -23.03 -9.41 -2.93
N ASN A 513 -23.83 -9.19 -1.87
CA ASN A 513 -23.38 -9.25 -0.48
C ASN A 513 -23.75 -10.61 0.13
N HIS A 514 -23.08 -11.65 -0.20
CA HIS A 514 -23.54 -12.94 0.32
C HIS A 514 -22.50 -13.68 1.16
N THR A 515 -21.25 -13.28 1.07
CA THR A 515 -20.15 -14.06 1.61
C THR A 515 -19.87 -13.71 3.06
N VAL A 516 -19.80 -14.70 3.92
CA VAL A 516 -19.13 -14.65 5.21
C VAL A 516 -17.72 -15.18 5.00
N LEU A 517 -16.71 -14.40 5.38
CA LEU A 517 -15.32 -14.75 5.22
C LEU A 517 -14.63 -14.76 6.57
N ASN A 518 -14.13 -15.92 6.99
CA ASN A 518 -13.34 -16.08 8.19
C ASN A 518 -11.88 -16.28 7.81
N THR A 519 -10.98 -15.48 8.36
CA THR A 519 -9.55 -15.55 8.06
C THR A 519 -8.79 -15.73 9.38
N LEU A 520 -8.02 -16.79 9.47
CA LEU A 520 -7.00 -16.97 10.51
C LEU A 520 -5.63 -16.77 9.86
N GLY A 521 -4.80 -15.92 10.46
CA GLY A 521 -3.46 -15.71 9.94
C GLY A 521 -2.42 -15.51 11.02
N GLU A 522 -1.19 -15.78 10.65
CA GLU A 522 0.00 -15.57 11.47
C GLU A 522 1.11 -14.89 10.65
N GLU A 523 1.82 -14.00 11.31
CA GLU A 523 2.90 -13.22 10.71
C GLU A 523 4.09 -13.17 11.66
N VAL A 524 5.28 -13.35 11.10
CA VAL A 524 6.55 -13.20 11.81
C VAL A 524 7.45 -12.28 11.01
N SER A 525 8.05 -11.29 11.65
CA SER A 525 9.09 -10.47 11.05
C SER A 525 10.27 -10.32 12.00
N VAL A 526 11.48 -10.42 11.48
CA VAL A 526 12.74 -10.25 12.19
C VAL A 526 13.64 -9.34 11.37
N ARG A 527 14.11 -8.25 11.99
CA ARG A 527 15.12 -7.37 11.42
C ARG A 527 16.36 -7.36 12.31
N ILE A 528 17.50 -7.58 11.71
CA ILE A 528 18.80 -7.63 12.37
C ILE A 528 19.68 -6.56 11.72
N ASP A 529 20.21 -5.64 12.50
CA ASP A 529 21.26 -4.69 12.15
C ASP A 529 22.56 -5.20 12.78
N LEU A 530 23.35 -5.88 11.97
CA LEU A 530 24.52 -6.61 12.45
C LEU A 530 25.65 -5.70 12.95
N PRO A 531 25.98 -4.57 12.32
CA PRO A 531 26.92 -3.60 12.84
C PRO A 531 26.60 -3.15 14.26
N VAL A 532 25.33 -2.86 14.54
CA VAL A 532 24.86 -2.47 15.88
C VAL A 532 24.90 -3.64 16.86
N LEU A 533 24.42 -4.82 16.42
CA LEU A 533 24.33 -6.01 17.26
C LEU A 533 25.69 -6.53 17.71
N VAL A 534 26.69 -6.50 16.80
CA VAL A 534 28.04 -7.01 17.02
C VAL A 534 28.98 -5.92 17.60
N GLY A 535 28.56 -4.64 17.54
CA GLY A 535 29.40 -3.50 17.94
C GLY A 535 30.56 -3.21 16.98
N ASN A 536 30.44 -3.66 15.70
CA ASN A 536 31.46 -3.45 14.68
C ASN A 536 30.83 -2.74 13.47
N LYS A 537 31.11 -1.46 13.32
CA LYS A 537 30.58 -0.60 12.23
C LYS A 537 31.00 -1.04 10.83
N ASP A 538 32.07 -1.82 10.69
CA ASP A 538 32.61 -2.31 9.43
C ASP A 538 32.19 -3.76 9.13
N PHE A 539 31.19 -4.28 9.84
CA PHE A 539 30.70 -5.62 9.57
C PHE A 539 30.08 -5.70 8.16
N PRO A 540 30.52 -6.63 7.29
CA PRO A 540 30.12 -6.61 5.86
C PRO A 540 28.64 -6.80 5.60
N LEU A 541 27.94 -7.62 6.41
CA LEU A 541 26.49 -7.78 6.34
C LEU A 541 25.84 -6.70 7.22
N GLU A 542 25.33 -5.63 6.60
CA GLU A 542 24.76 -4.49 7.31
C GLU A 542 23.42 -4.84 7.95
N SER A 543 22.51 -5.44 7.19
CA SER A 543 21.21 -5.84 7.73
C SER A 543 20.69 -7.12 7.10
N LEU A 544 19.85 -7.82 7.86
CA LEU A 544 19.07 -8.98 7.43
C LEU A 544 17.63 -8.78 7.87
N ASN A 545 16.69 -8.81 6.91
CA ASN A 545 15.27 -8.78 7.14
C ASN A 545 14.67 -10.11 6.72
N LEU A 546 13.92 -10.76 7.61
CA LEU A 546 13.23 -12.02 7.35
C LEU A 546 11.78 -11.86 7.76
N SER A 547 10.84 -12.19 6.88
CA SER A 547 9.42 -12.19 7.22
C SER A 547 8.70 -13.36 6.58
N TYR A 548 7.68 -13.82 7.28
CA TYR A 548 6.79 -14.90 6.86
C TYR A 548 5.36 -14.53 7.21
N SER A 549 4.43 -14.84 6.33
CA SER A 549 2.99 -14.80 6.59
C SER A 549 2.33 -16.09 6.15
N HIS A 550 1.37 -16.55 6.94
CA HIS A 550 0.46 -17.64 6.62
C HIS A 550 -0.98 -17.18 6.82
N ILE A 551 -1.86 -17.57 5.91
CA ILE A 551 -3.29 -17.25 5.94
C ILE A 551 -4.06 -18.52 5.61
N ASP A 552 -5.08 -18.80 6.41
CA ASP A 552 -6.11 -19.81 6.12
C ASP A 552 -7.47 -19.10 6.12
N GLN A 553 -8.19 -19.21 4.98
CA GLN A 553 -9.50 -18.62 4.80
C GLN A 553 -10.57 -19.69 4.67
N ASP A 554 -11.59 -19.58 5.50
CA ASP A 554 -12.79 -20.37 5.42
C ASP A 554 -13.92 -19.53 4.85
N LYS A 555 -14.54 -20.06 3.81
CA LYS A 555 -15.59 -19.43 3.01
C LYS A 555 -16.83 -20.29 3.02
N ASP A 556 -17.94 -19.70 3.39
CA ASP A 556 -19.25 -20.32 3.18
C ASP A 556 -19.71 -20.06 1.73
N LEU A 557 -19.22 -20.88 0.79
CA LEU A 557 -19.72 -20.91 -0.58
C LEU A 557 -20.65 -22.11 -0.74
N GLU A 558 -21.85 -21.86 -1.24
CA GLU A 558 -22.79 -22.91 -1.56
C GLU A 558 -22.35 -23.67 -2.81
N GLU A 559 -22.60 -24.98 -2.86
CA GLU A 559 -22.29 -25.81 -4.01
C GLU A 559 -23.01 -25.27 -5.26
N GLY A 560 -22.31 -25.14 -6.39
CA GLY A 560 -22.83 -24.56 -7.63
C GLY A 560 -22.73 -23.04 -7.74
N VAL A 561 -22.00 -22.38 -6.84
CA VAL A 561 -21.67 -20.96 -6.91
C VAL A 561 -20.16 -20.77 -7.15
N GLU A 562 -19.81 -20.06 -8.21
CA GLU A 562 -18.46 -19.58 -8.46
C GLU A 562 -18.27 -18.16 -7.90
N SER A 563 -17.13 -17.89 -7.29
CA SER A 563 -16.73 -16.58 -6.77
C SER A 563 -15.54 -16.03 -7.55
N MET A 564 -15.52 -14.73 -7.82
CA MET A 564 -14.42 -14.08 -8.56
C MET A 564 -13.28 -13.64 -7.62
N TYR A 565 -13.59 -13.13 -6.44
CA TYR A 565 -12.59 -12.49 -5.55
C TYR A 565 -12.26 -13.28 -4.30
N ALA A 566 -13.23 -13.98 -3.72
CA ALA A 566 -13.03 -14.64 -2.44
C ALA A 566 -12.19 -15.93 -2.51
N LEU A 567 -11.72 -16.34 -3.69
CA LEU A 567 -11.03 -17.61 -3.88
C LEU A 567 -9.53 -17.49 -4.07
N GLU A 568 -9.00 -16.28 -4.26
CA GLU A 568 -7.58 -16.08 -4.57
C GLU A 568 -6.89 -15.23 -3.52
N TYR A 569 -6.07 -15.84 -2.69
CA TYR A 569 -5.23 -15.15 -1.69
C TYR A 569 -3.85 -15.81 -1.58
N VAL A 570 -2.88 -15.08 -1.06
CA VAL A 570 -1.56 -15.65 -0.77
C VAL A 570 -1.62 -16.41 0.55
N ARG A 571 -1.54 -17.74 0.46
CA ARG A 571 -1.57 -18.64 1.62
C ARG A 571 -0.27 -18.60 2.41
N ASN A 572 0.87 -18.64 1.70
CA ASN A 572 2.19 -18.56 2.31
C ASN A 572 3.06 -17.56 1.57
N LYS A 573 3.73 -16.68 2.30
CA LYS A 573 4.72 -15.77 1.74
C LYS A 573 5.95 -15.69 2.64
N ILE A 574 7.13 -15.84 2.02
CA ILE A 574 8.43 -15.62 2.67
C ILE A 574 9.11 -14.47 1.96
N VAL A 575 9.64 -13.53 2.72
CA VAL A 575 10.50 -12.47 2.21
C VAL A 575 11.80 -12.49 3.01
N ALA A 576 12.93 -12.48 2.29
CA ALA A 576 14.25 -12.38 2.88
C ALA A 576 15.07 -11.32 2.13
N GLU A 577 15.63 -10.38 2.86
CA GLU A 577 16.42 -9.29 2.32
C GLU A 577 17.75 -9.19 3.08
N ALA A 578 18.85 -9.06 2.35
CA ALA A 578 20.18 -8.86 2.90
C ALA A 578 20.83 -7.63 2.26
N ASN A 579 21.37 -6.74 3.10
CA ASN A 579 22.17 -5.59 2.68
C ASN A 579 23.62 -5.81 3.09
N LEU A 580 24.53 -5.78 2.10
CA LEU A 580 25.95 -6.01 2.29
C LEU A 580 26.75 -4.79 1.88
N ARG A 581 27.79 -4.48 2.65
CA ARG A 581 28.84 -3.54 2.30
C ARG A 581 30.08 -4.31 1.85
N LEU A 582 30.24 -4.50 0.53
CA LEU A 582 31.36 -5.25 -0.05
C LEU A 582 32.68 -4.49 0.03
N ALA A 583 32.59 -3.14 -0.03
CA ALA A 583 33.72 -2.22 0.14
C ALA A 583 33.19 -0.88 0.66
N ARG A 584 34.09 0.05 1.04
CA ARG A 584 33.72 1.38 1.58
C ARG A 584 32.66 2.12 0.76
N LYS A 585 32.59 1.89 -0.55
CA LYS A 585 31.69 2.59 -1.48
C LYS A 585 30.85 1.62 -2.33
N LEU A 586 30.90 0.33 -2.06
CA LEU A 586 30.20 -0.67 -2.84
C LEU A 586 29.20 -1.43 -1.94
N PHE A 587 27.92 -1.25 -2.26
CA PHE A 587 26.80 -1.81 -1.52
C PHE A 587 26.05 -2.81 -2.39
N TRP A 588 25.61 -3.91 -1.82
CA TRP A 588 24.88 -4.95 -2.51
C TRP A 588 23.63 -5.31 -1.72
N ASN A 589 22.46 -5.20 -2.36
CA ASN A 589 21.18 -5.68 -1.85
C ASN A 589 20.79 -6.95 -2.58
N ILE A 590 20.26 -7.91 -1.84
CA ILE A 590 19.68 -9.16 -2.33
C ILE A 590 18.30 -9.27 -1.69
N ALA A 591 17.26 -9.44 -2.51
CA ALA A 591 15.88 -9.60 -2.07
C ALA A 591 15.29 -10.87 -2.67
N PHE A 592 14.83 -11.77 -1.81
CA PHE A 592 14.23 -13.05 -2.17
C PHE A 592 12.77 -13.07 -1.73
N ARG A 593 11.88 -13.58 -2.58
CA ARG A 593 10.48 -13.83 -2.26
C ARG A 593 10.06 -15.23 -2.69
N TYR A 594 9.35 -15.91 -1.80
CA TYR A 594 8.56 -17.09 -2.10
C TYR A 594 7.09 -16.76 -1.90
N VAL A 595 6.24 -17.13 -2.85
CA VAL A 595 4.81 -16.88 -2.85
C VAL A 595 4.08 -18.16 -3.20
N ASP A 596 3.16 -18.58 -2.34
CA ASP A 596 2.25 -19.71 -2.53
C ASP A 596 0.81 -19.16 -2.45
N ARG A 597 0.14 -19.12 -3.60
CA ARG A 597 -1.21 -18.59 -3.77
C ARG A 597 -2.22 -19.71 -3.81
N ASP A 598 -3.30 -19.58 -3.06
CA ASP A 598 -4.49 -20.41 -3.20
C ASP A 598 -5.39 -19.87 -4.31
N GLY A 599 -6.09 -20.78 -4.99
CA GLY A 599 -6.99 -20.43 -6.09
C GLY A 599 -6.66 -21.13 -7.40
N SER A 600 -7.54 -20.94 -8.38
CA SER A 600 -7.41 -21.52 -9.71
C SER A 600 -7.96 -20.56 -10.77
N TYR A 601 -7.51 -20.73 -11.99
CA TYR A 601 -7.97 -19.97 -13.14
C TYR A 601 -8.22 -20.86 -14.34
N GLU A 602 -9.14 -20.47 -15.22
CA GLU A 602 -9.34 -21.15 -16.48
C GLU A 602 -8.16 -20.89 -17.42
N LYS A 603 -7.56 -21.97 -17.94
CA LYS A 603 -6.46 -21.88 -18.90
C LYS A 603 -6.96 -21.42 -20.26
N TYR A 604 -6.27 -20.46 -20.84
CA TYR A 604 -6.46 -20.04 -22.23
C TYR A 604 -5.27 -20.51 -23.08
N ASP A 605 -5.57 -20.89 -24.32
CA ASP A 605 -4.57 -21.06 -25.38
C ASP A 605 -4.71 -19.84 -26.31
N ALA A 606 -3.71 -18.95 -26.22
CA ALA A 606 -3.84 -17.57 -26.72
C ALA A 606 -5.11 -16.89 -26.16
N THR A 607 -6.14 -16.65 -26.98
CA THR A 607 -7.41 -16.01 -26.57
C THR A 607 -8.58 -16.99 -26.47
N VAL A 608 -8.33 -18.31 -26.66
CA VAL A 608 -9.38 -19.35 -26.65
C VAL A 608 -9.42 -20.08 -25.31
N PRO A 609 -10.57 -20.11 -24.62
CA PRO A 609 -10.71 -20.86 -23.37
C PRO A 609 -10.57 -22.36 -23.63
N THR A 610 -9.81 -23.06 -22.79
CA THR A 610 -9.60 -24.51 -22.93
C THR A 610 -10.56 -25.36 -22.10
N GLY A 611 -11.37 -24.75 -21.24
CA GLY A 611 -12.23 -25.45 -20.27
C GLY A 611 -11.45 -26.17 -19.17
N THR A 612 -10.13 -25.92 -19.05
CA THR A 612 -9.28 -26.56 -18.04
C THR A 612 -8.96 -25.58 -16.91
N LEU A 613 -9.30 -25.95 -15.67
CA LEU A 613 -8.91 -25.22 -14.48
C LEU A 613 -7.46 -25.56 -14.09
N MET A 614 -6.64 -24.54 -13.88
CA MET A 614 -5.27 -24.63 -13.44
C MET A 614 -5.12 -24.01 -12.05
N GLU A 615 -4.52 -24.72 -11.11
CA GLU A 615 -4.14 -24.17 -9.83
C GLU A 615 -2.91 -23.27 -9.96
N TYR A 616 -2.84 -22.20 -9.13
CA TYR A 616 -1.62 -21.39 -9.03
C TYR A 616 -0.47 -22.22 -8.49
N LYS A 617 0.68 -22.15 -9.13
CA LYS A 617 1.91 -22.83 -8.68
C LYS A 617 2.74 -21.88 -7.82
N PRO A 618 3.25 -22.35 -6.68
CA PRO A 618 4.20 -21.57 -5.90
C PRO A 618 5.42 -21.17 -6.72
N TYR A 619 5.92 -19.96 -6.46
CA TYR A 619 7.10 -19.46 -7.16
C TYR A 619 8.08 -18.74 -6.22
N SER A 620 9.34 -18.67 -6.67
CA SER A 620 10.40 -17.91 -6.01
C SER A 620 11.00 -16.90 -6.98
N VAL A 621 11.22 -15.68 -6.51
CA VAL A 621 11.84 -14.59 -7.26
C VAL A 621 13.04 -14.07 -6.48
N LEU A 622 14.13 -13.82 -7.18
CA LEU A 622 15.35 -13.21 -6.64
C LEU A 622 15.61 -11.91 -7.38
N ASP A 623 15.64 -10.83 -6.63
CA ASP A 623 15.95 -9.49 -7.11
C ASP A 623 17.26 -9.01 -6.47
N SER A 624 18.05 -8.19 -7.16
CA SER A 624 19.32 -7.71 -6.63
C SER A 624 19.69 -6.35 -7.16
N ARG A 625 20.37 -5.55 -6.33
CA ARG A 625 20.88 -4.21 -6.70
C ARG A 625 22.30 -4.02 -6.17
N LEU A 626 23.21 -3.65 -7.05
CA LEU A 626 24.59 -3.28 -6.73
C LEU A 626 24.77 -1.80 -6.94
N VAL A 627 25.20 -1.08 -5.90
CA VAL A 627 25.36 0.38 -5.90
C VAL A 627 26.80 0.74 -5.62
N TRP A 628 27.40 1.57 -6.46
CA TRP A 628 28.69 2.20 -6.25
C TRP A 628 28.49 3.70 -5.93
N ALA A 629 28.76 4.11 -4.71
CA ALA A 629 28.70 5.48 -4.27
C ALA A 629 30.04 6.19 -4.52
N TRP A 630 30.00 7.30 -5.22
CA TRP A 630 31.19 8.11 -5.51
C TRP A 630 31.24 9.33 -4.58
N ASP A 631 32.44 9.79 -4.20
CA ASP A 631 32.59 10.97 -3.30
C ASP A 631 32.25 12.31 -3.99
N TRP A 632 32.06 12.32 -5.31
CA TRP A 632 31.80 13.53 -6.03
C TRP A 632 30.29 13.84 -6.06
N LYS A 633 29.89 14.90 -5.38
CA LYS A 633 28.50 15.42 -5.41
C LYS A 633 27.40 14.38 -5.20
N GLY A 634 27.60 13.39 -4.33
CA GLY A 634 26.60 12.38 -4.07
C GLY A 634 26.25 11.48 -5.27
N LEU A 635 27.16 11.37 -6.24
CA LEU A 635 26.96 10.53 -7.43
C LEU A 635 26.95 9.06 -7.05
N LYS A 636 25.95 8.33 -7.55
CA LYS A 636 25.81 6.88 -7.41
C LYS A 636 25.58 6.25 -8.78
N LEU A 637 26.32 5.18 -9.05
CA LEU A 637 26.09 4.28 -10.16
C LEU A 637 25.48 2.99 -9.62
N TYR A 638 24.52 2.42 -10.30
CA TYR A 638 23.95 1.16 -9.88
C TYR A 638 23.52 0.29 -11.07
N VAL A 639 23.51 -1.01 -10.81
CA VAL A 639 22.90 -2.00 -11.68
C VAL A 639 21.95 -2.82 -10.83
N GLU A 640 20.77 -3.07 -11.34
CA GLU A 640 19.78 -3.91 -10.69
C GLU A 640 19.21 -4.94 -11.66
N GLY A 641 18.78 -6.05 -11.09
CA GLY A 641 18.10 -7.09 -11.82
C GLY A 641 16.91 -7.60 -11.02
N GLN A 642 15.79 -7.72 -11.70
CA GLN A 642 14.57 -8.34 -11.17
C GLN A 642 14.41 -9.72 -11.80
N ASN A 643 13.81 -10.66 -11.04
CA ASN A 643 13.61 -12.05 -11.44
C ASN A 643 14.88 -12.71 -12.00
N LEU A 644 16.00 -12.58 -11.29
CA LEU A 644 17.30 -13.15 -11.70
C LEU A 644 17.29 -14.68 -11.85
N LEU A 645 16.32 -15.37 -11.24
CA LEU A 645 16.11 -16.80 -11.42
C LEU A 645 15.40 -17.13 -12.74
N ASN A 646 15.00 -16.12 -13.51
CA ASN A 646 14.26 -16.24 -14.77
C ASN A 646 13.03 -17.16 -14.66
N ARG A 647 12.26 -17.01 -13.59
CA ARG A 647 11.06 -17.82 -13.36
C ARG A 647 9.89 -17.28 -14.16
N THR A 648 9.17 -18.15 -14.82
CA THR A 648 7.83 -17.86 -15.33
C THR A 648 6.86 -18.01 -14.16
N TYR A 649 6.16 -16.93 -13.80
CA TYR A 649 5.20 -16.91 -12.72
C TYR A 649 4.01 -16.01 -13.05
N TYR A 650 2.93 -16.20 -12.31
CA TYR A 650 1.64 -15.54 -12.55
C TYR A 650 1.11 -14.94 -11.26
N ASP A 651 0.87 -13.64 -11.27
CA ASP A 651 0.07 -12.97 -10.22
C ASP A 651 -1.42 -13.08 -10.55
N TYR A 652 -1.76 -13.07 -11.84
CA TYR A 652 -3.05 -13.37 -12.43
C TYR A 652 -2.93 -14.52 -13.42
N GLY A 653 -3.93 -15.39 -13.47
CA GLY A 653 -3.97 -16.47 -14.44
C GLY A 653 -3.87 -15.96 -15.87
N ASN A 654 -3.15 -16.70 -16.73
CA ASN A 654 -2.88 -16.38 -18.14
C ASN A 654 -2.04 -15.12 -18.41
N ILE A 655 -1.61 -14.37 -17.37
CA ILE A 655 -0.78 -13.17 -17.52
C ILE A 655 0.62 -13.46 -16.94
N PRO A 656 1.58 -13.92 -17.74
CA PRO A 656 2.93 -14.18 -17.27
C PRO A 656 3.62 -12.88 -16.89
N GLN A 657 4.30 -12.90 -15.74
CA GLN A 657 5.15 -11.80 -15.33
C GLN A 657 6.50 -11.84 -16.09
N PRO A 658 7.19 -10.69 -16.25
CA PRO A 658 8.42 -10.66 -17.03
C PRO A 658 9.51 -11.59 -16.45
N GLY A 659 10.34 -12.14 -17.33
CA GLY A 659 11.59 -12.83 -16.99
C GLY A 659 12.62 -11.85 -16.41
N ILE A 660 13.90 -12.11 -16.65
CA ILE A 660 14.98 -11.24 -16.18
C ILE A 660 14.82 -9.82 -16.75
N TRP A 661 14.78 -8.83 -15.83
CA TRP A 661 14.74 -7.41 -16.17
C TRP A 661 15.96 -6.71 -15.57
N LEU A 662 16.89 -6.28 -16.42
CA LEU A 662 18.13 -5.60 -16.02
C LEU A 662 18.02 -4.10 -16.29
N ILE A 663 18.42 -3.30 -15.31
CA ILE A 663 18.45 -1.84 -15.40
C ILE A 663 19.78 -1.32 -14.86
N GLY A 664 20.39 -0.40 -15.57
CA GLY A 664 21.51 0.41 -15.11
C GLY A 664 21.07 1.84 -14.87
N GLY A 665 21.59 2.46 -13.84
CA GLY A 665 21.19 3.82 -13.50
C GLY A 665 22.30 4.66 -12.87
N LEU A 666 22.06 5.97 -12.92
CA LEU A 666 22.89 7.01 -12.33
C LEU A 666 22.00 7.95 -11.54
N SER A 667 22.35 8.24 -10.30
CA SER A 667 21.69 9.26 -9.50
C SER A 667 22.71 10.21 -8.86
N CYS A 668 22.30 11.47 -8.69
CA CYS A 668 23.13 12.53 -8.13
C CYS A 668 22.26 13.44 -7.27
N THR A 669 22.79 13.90 -6.13
CA THR A 669 22.17 14.94 -5.30
C THR A 669 23.19 15.99 -4.97
N ILE A 670 22.91 17.24 -5.36
CA ILE A 670 23.80 18.38 -5.20
C ILE A 670 23.16 19.35 -4.21
N GLY A 671 23.81 19.60 -3.08
CA GLY A 671 23.49 20.71 -2.19
C GLY A 671 23.82 22.05 -2.86
N LEU A 672 22.93 23.06 -2.70
CA LEU A 672 23.04 24.40 -3.25
C LEU A 672 23.52 25.41 -2.21
#